data_622bdd55fea31193732a4ab6cfd1d22e
#
_entry.id   622bdd55fea31193732a4ab6cfd1d22e
#
_cell.length_a   1.000
_cell.length_b   1.000
_cell.length_c   1.000
_cell.angle_alpha   90.00
_cell.angle_beta   90.00
_cell.angle_gamma   90.00
#
_symmetry.space_group_name_H-M   'P 1'
#
loop_
_entity.id
_entity.type
_entity.pdbx_description
1 polymer ?
#
loop_
_entity_poly.entity_id
_entity_poly.type
_entity_poly.pdbx_seq_one_letter_code
_entity_poly.pdbx_strand_id
1 'polypeptide(L)'
;MGSIKWDQKISGEIFSSKYMLQGESSPEEVFNGIAKEIASAEKTEKRGEIEKLFHDQMISGKLIPAGRILANARPNSPMKNYNNCFTIDVEDSMISIYDSLKEDALISKMGGGVGFDISKLRPKGERLSGGGQSSGVVSFLRIFDQSAKTIVTGGQRRSAHIALLDVCHPDIEEFITAKQGDRNKELTQFNISVKISDKFIKAVQEEGDWDLVFGGRVYKTVKAQYLYNLLAKNAFTHNEPGIFNSDHVEKYNNGYWAFKMDRVNPCGELVMPPYSLCCLSAVNLSKFVNDPFTDRAEFDFAGFRETVAAGIRFLDNVLDKTEYPLEKIEVFSKQWRRIGLGFTALGDVFAMMKIKYGDDASLKLAGEIAKTMRDTSYITSADLAAEKGAFPACDIKKLLDASFIKELPDDIRDKIRTSGLRNIQLNTVAPTGTTSLSVGQNCSSGIEPIFALQYDRNIRTGVENETRTETVYDYAWLKYLEIAKSADKGEVKTAPDYFVTTMDIDPVKSIDIQAVIQKYIDHSISKTLNLPPGTTFETYKDLFMYAYKKRLKGFTSFNPDGSMKGILEYSGSSQTIKRIMAPKRPQDLPCDIHQINIKGKKHIVIAGILNASLYEIFVIDDPDDHIDLKKYAHGIVRKAGSGIYNLVVESGPVEAVLKNFTRTFDSPNASLARFISMALRHGTPLQFIVDQLSKDTNFQDFERVISRVLKKYIVDGEEVITGSNKCDDCKGPLVFRDGCITCTDCGWSKCS
;
A
#
# COMPACT_ATOMS: atom_id res chain seq x y z
N MET A 1 -1.08 -1.04 40.32
CA MET A 1 -1.16 -0.38 39.00
C MET A 1 -0.35 -1.25 38.05
N GLY A 2 -1.00 -1.83 37.02
CA GLY A 2 -0.35 -2.84 36.19
C GLY A 2 0.51 -2.21 35.10
N SER A 3 1.76 -2.59 35.03
CA SER A 3 2.61 -2.33 33.87
C SER A 3 1.97 -2.96 32.62
N ILE A 4 2.09 -2.31 31.44
CA ILE A 4 1.67 -2.95 30.19
C ILE A 4 2.43 -4.26 30.06
N LYS A 5 1.70 -5.37 30.05
CA LYS A 5 2.24 -6.67 29.73
C LYS A 5 2.08 -6.90 28.23
N TRP A 6 3.21 -7.04 27.55
CA TRP A 6 3.20 -7.36 26.12
C TRP A 6 2.86 -8.84 25.93
N ASP A 7 1.77 -9.14 25.25
CA ASP A 7 1.40 -10.52 24.90
C ASP A 7 2.34 -11.06 23.82
N GLN A 8 2.93 -10.17 23.02
CA GLN A 8 3.88 -10.49 21.96
C GLN A 8 5.15 -9.64 22.10
N LYS A 9 6.31 -10.29 22.05
CA LYS A 9 7.64 -9.65 22.21
C LYS A 9 7.86 -8.50 21.20
N ILE A 10 7.46 -8.71 19.95
CA ILE A 10 7.60 -7.73 18.88
C ILE A 10 6.91 -6.39 19.20
N SER A 11 5.74 -6.43 19.86
CA SER A 11 5.00 -5.21 20.22
C SER A 11 5.81 -4.34 21.19
N GLY A 12 6.43 -4.95 22.19
CA GLY A 12 7.31 -4.27 23.14
C GLY A 12 8.59 -3.74 22.49
N GLU A 13 9.23 -4.53 21.61
CA GLU A 13 10.44 -4.12 20.89
C GLU A 13 10.17 -2.91 19.97
N ILE A 14 9.06 -2.92 19.24
CA ILE A 14 8.66 -1.79 18.39
C ILE A 14 8.34 -0.58 19.25
N PHE A 15 7.64 -0.75 20.37
CA PHE A 15 7.35 0.34 21.28
C PHE A 15 8.65 0.98 21.78
N SER A 16 9.58 0.17 22.32
CA SER A 16 10.84 0.64 22.86
C SER A 16 11.71 1.33 21.80
N SER A 17 11.85 0.73 20.63
CA SER A 17 12.72 1.28 19.57
C SER A 17 12.18 2.56 18.90
N LYS A 18 10.85 2.78 18.92
CA LYS A 18 10.24 3.91 18.18
C LYS A 18 9.72 5.03 19.06
N TYR A 19 9.38 4.74 20.33
CA TYR A 19 8.64 5.68 21.15
C TYR A 19 9.30 6.01 22.50
N MET A 20 10.25 5.23 22.97
CA MET A 20 11.00 5.53 24.18
C MET A 20 12.13 6.51 23.88
N LEU A 21 12.24 7.55 24.71
CA LEU A 21 13.38 8.47 24.70
C LEU A 21 14.56 7.88 25.46
N GLN A 22 15.76 8.39 25.18
CA GLN A 22 16.95 7.98 25.92
C GLN A 22 16.76 8.26 27.42
N GLY A 23 16.93 7.23 28.23
CA GLY A 23 16.76 7.27 29.69
C GLY A 23 15.40 6.79 30.19
N GLU A 24 14.42 6.58 29.30
CA GLU A 24 13.16 5.90 29.67
C GLU A 24 13.38 4.39 29.72
N SER A 25 12.84 3.72 30.74
CA SER A 25 13.03 2.30 31.00
C SER A 25 11.75 1.46 30.87
N SER A 26 10.59 2.12 30.83
CA SER A 26 9.28 1.44 30.79
C SER A 26 8.23 2.20 29.98
N PRO A 27 7.22 1.51 29.43
CA PRO A 27 6.06 2.15 28.82
C PRO A 27 5.29 3.06 29.78
N GLU A 28 5.30 2.76 31.08
CA GLU A 28 4.64 3.55 32.11
C GLU A 28 5.28 4.95 32.22
N GLU A 29 6.62 5.04 32.18
CA GLU A 29 7.33 6.33 32.16
C GLU A 29 6.96 7.15 30.90
N VAL A 30 6.84 6.49 29.75
CA VAL A 30 6.40 7.11 28.50
C VAL A 30 5.00 7.71 28.65
N PHE A 31 4.02 6.94 29.13
CA PHE A 31 2.65 7.42 29.27
C PHE A 31 2.48 8.46 30.38
N ASN A 32 3.22 8.34 31.47
CA ASN A 32 3.28 9.38 32.51
C ASN A 32 3.81 10.70 31.93
N GLY A 33 4.90 10.63 31.16
CA GLY A 33 5.48 11.79 30.49
C GLY A 33 4.52 12.47 29.51
N ILE A 34 3.81 11.68 28.70
CA ILE A 34 2.80 12.17 27.75
C ILE A 34 1.63 12.82 28.51
N ALA A 35 1.08 12.13 29.52
CA ALA A 35 -0.05 12.64 30.30
C ALA A 35 0.30 13.98 30.96
N LYS A 36 1.47 14.06 31.57
CA LYS A 36 1.98 15.31 32.22
C LYS A 36 2.15 16.43 31.21
N GLU A 37 2.76 16.19 30.06
CA GLU A 37 2.99 17.22 29.03
C GLU A 37 1.66 17.74 28.48
N ILE A 38 0.73 16.85 28.11
CA ILE A 38 -0.51 17.24 27.45
C ILE A 38 -1.50 17.86 28.48
N ALA A 39 -1.57 17.33 29.71
CA ALA A 39 -2.41 17.91 30.76
C ALA A 39 -1.91 19.29 31.21
N SER A 40 -0.65 19.64 30.92
CA SER A 40 -0.13 21.00 31.26
C SER A 40 -0.82 22.13 30.50
N ALA A 41 -1.61 21.85 29.46
CA ALA A 41 -2.50 22.79 28.78
C ALA A 41 -3.75 23.17 29.63
N GLU A 42 -4.06 22.39 30.66
CA GLU A 42 -5.22 22.62 31.51
C GLU A 42 -4.92 23.68 32.59
N LYS A 43 -5.99 24.29 33.13
CA LYS A 43 -5.91 25.16 34.31
C LYS A 43 -5.34 24.37 35.50
N THR A 44 -4.58 25.03 36.34
CA THR A 44 -3.84 24.40 37.45
C THR A 44 -4.72 23.52 38.34
N GLU A 45 -5.97 23.92 38.59
CA GLU A 45 -6.90 23.22 39.47
C GLU A 45 -7.35 21.85 38.90
N LYS A 46 -7.42 21.73 37.58
CA LYS A 46 -7.86 20.50 36.88
C LYS A 46 -6.70 19.63 36.41
N ARG A 47 -5.47 20.17 36.42
CA ARG A 47 -4.32 19.54 35.78
C ARG A 47 -4.05 18.12 36.30
N GLY A 48 -4.06 17.91 37.60
CA GLY A 48 -3.79 16.60 38.22
C GLY A 48 -4.85 15.54 37.90
N GLU A 49 -6.13 15.93 37.88
CA GLU A 49 -7.23 15.07 37.51
C GLU A 49 -7.13 14.64 36.04
N ILE A 50 -6.87 15.58 35.14
CA ILE A 50 -6.77 15.33 33.70
C ILE A 50 -5.48 14.56 33.35
N GLU A 51 -4.38 14.81 34.02
CA GLU A 51 -3.15 14.03 33.91
C GLU A 51 -3.42 12.55 34.23
N LYS A 52 -4.09 12.30 35.37
CA LYS A 52 -4.48 10.94 35.74
C LYS A 52 -5.42 10.30 34.72
N LEU A 53 -6.44 11.02 34.24
CA LEU A 53 -7.36 10.54 33.22
C LEU A 53 -6.61 10.12 31.95
N PHE A 54 -5.74 10.97 31.42
CA PHE A 54 -4.97 10.66 30.21
C PHE A 54 -4.05 9.46 30.42
N HIS A 55 -3.34 9.40 31.54
CA HIS A 55 -2.49 8.28 31.90
C HIS A 55 -3.29 6.97 31.91
N ASP A 56 -4.41 6.91 32.66
CA ASP A 56 -5.21 5.71 32.82
C ASP A 56 -5.79 5.19 31.51
N GLN A 57 -6.21 6.09 30.62
CA GLN A 57 -6.70 5.74 29.29
C GLN A 57 -5.58 5.18 28.38
N MET A 58 -4.36 5.68 28.47
CA MET A 58 -3.24 5.21 27.68
C MET A 58 -2.65 3.90 28.23
N ILE A 59 -2.43 3.80 29.53
CA ILE A 59 -1.81 2.61 30.14
C ILE A 59 -2.72 1.37 30.05
N SER A 60 -4.05 1.56 30.06
CA SER A 60 -5.01 0.49 29.79
C SER A 60 -5.06 0.04 28.33
N GLY A 61 -4.40 0.75 27.42
CA GLY A 61 -4.42 0.52 25.98
C GLY A 61 -5.76 0.87 25.31
N LYS A 62 -6.66 1.61 26.00
CA LYS A 62 -7.94 2.09 25.47
C LYS A 62 -7.77 3.27 24.51
N LEU A 63 -6.94 4.25 24.87
CA LEU A 63 -6.58 5.38 24.01
C LEU A 63 -5.16 5.21 23.50
N ILE A 64 -4.98 5.22 22.19
CA ILE A 64 -3.70 5.10 21.51
C ILE A 64 -3.36 6.43 20.83
N PRO A 65 -2.45 7.24 21.37
CA PRO A 65 -1.98 8.45 20.70
C PRO A 65 -1.27 8.15 19.39
N ALA A 66 -1.31 9.07 18.43
CA ALA A 66 -0.57 8.94 17.18
C ALA A 66 0.93 8.88 17.40
N GLY A 67 1.66 8.31 16.43
CA GLY A 67 3.07 7.99 16.57
C GLY A 67 3.97 9.16 16.98
N ARG A 68 3.69 10.39 16.55
CA ARG A 68 4.47 11.58 16.94
C ARG A 68 4.17 12.04 18.36
N ILE A 69 2.95 11.88 18.82
CA ILE A 69 2.60 12.14 20.24
C ILE A 69 3.34 11.11 21.10
N LEU A 70 3.26 9.81 20.75
CA LEU A 70 3.98 8.75 21.46
C LEU A 70 5.50 8.97 21.48
N ALA A 71 6.09 9.46 20.40
CA ALA A 71 7.54 9.67 20.32
C ALA A 71 8.02 10.96 21.03
N ASN A 72 7.22 12.04 20.98
CA ASN A 72 7.73 13.38 21.27
C ASN A 72 7.09 14.07 22.47
N ALA A 73 5.85 13.73 22.87
CA ALA A 73 5.11 14.48 23.87
C ALA A 73 5.61 14.18 25.31
N ARG A 74 6.76 14.72 25.67
CA ARG A 74 7.36 14.69 27.02
C ARG A 74 7.82 16.07 27.42
N PRO A 75 7.82 16.41 28.72
CA PRO A 75 8.38 17.69 29.22
C PRO A 75 9.82 17.91 28.72
N ASN A 76 10.63 16.87 28.70
CA ASN A 76 12.07 16.94 28.37
C ASN A 76 12.38 16.54 26.92
N SER A 77 11.40 16.36 26.06
CA SER A 77 11.65 16.00 24.66
C SER A 77 12.33 17.15 23.90
N PRO A 78 13.38 16.88 23.12
CA PRO A 78 14.00 17.89 22.28
C PRO A 78 13.14 18.27 21.07
N MET A 79 12.11 17.47 20.74
CA MET A 79 11.18 17.70 19.64
C MET A 79 9.77 17.84 20.19
N LYS A 80 9.14 18.99 19.94
CA LYS A 80 7.79 19.31 20.41
C LYS A 80 6.72 19.26 19.30
N ASN A 81 7.07 18.81 18.11
CA ASN A 81 6.07 18.52 17.07
C ASN A 81 5.37 17.20 17.36
N TYR A 82 4.06 17.24 17.57
CA TYR A 82 3.22 16.11 17.93
C TYR A 82 2.35 15.63 16.77
N ASN A 83 2.49 16.23 15.59
CA ASN A 83 1.64 15.99 14.43
C ASN A 83 2.38 15.22 13.34
N ASN A 84 1.68 14.29 12.67
CA ASN A 84 2.29 13.39 11.70
C ASN A 84 2.28 13.94 10.27
N CYS A 85 1.26 14.68 9.88
CA CYS A 85 1.06 15.10 8.50
C CYS A 85 0.51 16.53 8.42
N PHE A 86 0.74 17.16 7.27
CA PHE A 86 0.40 18.55 7.01
C PHE A 86 -0.06 18.72 5.56
N THR A 87 -0.69 19.85 5.27
CA THR A 87 -0.97 20.30 3.91
C THR A 87 -0.38 21.69 3.70
N ILE A 88 0.12 21.95 2.50
CA ILE A 88 0.60 23.26 2.08
C ILE A 88 -0.05 23.66 0.76
N ASP A 89 0.08 24.92 0.36
CA ASP A 89 -0.42 25.44 -0.90
C ASP A 89 0.70 25.62 -1.92
N VAL A 90 0.36 25.42 -3.19
CA VAL A 90 1.27 25.63 -4.31
C VAL A 90 0.53 26.46 -5.37
N GLU A 91 0.96 27.72 -5.56
CA GLU A 91 0.40 28.63 -6.56
C GLU A 91 1.27 28.64 -7.84
N ASP A 92 0.66 29.03 -8.97
CA ASP A 92 1.27 29.04 -10.29
C ASP A 92 2.30 30.16 -10.49
N SER A 93 3.35 30.17 -9.66
CA SER A 93 4.51 31.03 -9.81
C SER A 93 5.78 30.36 -9.30
N MET A 94 6.93 30.68 -9.89
CA MET A 94 8.22 30.13 -9.46
C MET A 94 8.50 30.43 -7.97
N ILE A 95 8.14 31.62 -7.48
CA ILE A 95 8.30 31.99 -6.09
C ILE A 95 7.49 31.04 -5.22
N SER A 96 6.19 30.88 -5.49
CA SER A 96 5.34 30.01 -4.70
C SER A 96 5.77 28.53 -4.76
N ILE A 97 6.17 28.03 -5.94
CA ILE A 97 6.62 26.63 -6.07
C ILE A 97 7.88 26.39 -5.20
N TYR A 98 8.86 27.29 -5.24
CA TYR A 98 10.08 27.12 -4.43
C TYR A 98 9.86 27.43 -2.95
N ASP A 99 8.98 28.37 -2.58
CA ASP A 99 8.56 28.56 -1.20
C ASP A 99 7.87 27.32 -0.65
N SER A 100 6.97 26.70 -1.43
CA SER A 100 6.32 25.45 -1.04
C SER A 100 7.33 24.29 -0.93
N LEU A 101 8.35 24.23 -1.79
CA LEU A 101 9.44 23.24 -1.68
C LEU A 101 10.24 23.43 -0.39
N LYS A 102 10.53 24.69 0.00
CA LYS A 102 11.18 25.03 1.27
C LYS A 102 10.28 24.64 2.45
N GLU A 103 8.98 24.97 2.41
CA GLU A 103 8.01 24.61 3.43
C GLU A 103 7.91 23.09 3.62
N ASP A 104 7.86 22.34 2.49
CA ASP A 104 7.91 20.89 2.48
C ASP A 104 9.19 20.34 3.14
N ALA A 105 10.35 20.91 2.81
CA ALA A 105 11.63 20.51 3.37
C ALA A 105 11.67 20.70 4.91
N LEU A 106 11.12 21.81 5.42
CA LEU A 106 11.03 22.10 6.86
C LEU A 106 10.11 21.10 7.58
N ILE A 107 8.94 20.79 6.99
CA ILE A 107 8.00 19.79 7.53
C ILE A 107 8.64 18.41 7.51
N SER A 108 9.25 18.03 6.39
CA SER A 108 9.91 16.74 6.20
C SER A 108 11.06 16.53 7.18
N LYS A 109 11.87 17.57 7.47
CA LYS A 109 12.92 17.53 8.49
C LYS A 109 12.37 17.18 9.88
N MET A 110 11.16 17.63 10.23
CA MET A 110 10.49 17.27 11.48
C MET A 110 9.77 15.89 11.40
N GLY A 111 9.92 15.16 10.28
CA GLY A 111 9.32 13.85 10.05
C GLY A 111 7.84 13.89 9.74
N GLY A 112 7.32 15.03 9.28
CA GLY A 112 5.94 15.20 8.82
C GLY A 112 5.76 14.71 7.39
N GLY A 113 4.58 14.15 7.07
CA GLY A 113 4.14 13.92 5.69
C GLY A 113 3.40 15.13 5.14
N VAL A 114 3.39 15.32 3.81
CA VAL A 114 2.79 16.50 3.19
C VAL A 114 1.82 16.14 2.07
N GLY A 115 0.66 16.81 2.06
CA GLY A 115 -0.34 16.73 1.00
C GLY A 115 -0.42 17.99 0.17
N PHE A 116 -0.49 17.82 -1.15
CA PHE A 116 -0.54 18.90 -2.14
C PHE A 116 -1.77 18.80 -3.02
N ASP A 117 -2.36 19.92 -3.37
CA ASP A 117 -3.20 20.07 -4.56
C ASP A 117 -2.41 20.86 -5.60
N ILE A 118 -2.07 20.22 -6.71
CA ILE A 118 -1.29 20.82 -7.79
C ILE A 118 -2.13 21.29 -8.97
N SER A 119 -3.45 21.29 -8.82
CA SER A 119 -4.40 21.67 -9.89
C SER A 119 -4.31 23.14 -10.30
N LYS A 120 -3.68 23.98 -9.45
CA LYS A 120 -3.47 25.40 -9.75
C LYS A 120 -2.27 25.65 -10.69
N LEU A 121 -1.34 24.68 -10.84
CA LEU A 121 -0.18 24.84 -11.70
C LEU A 121 -0.56 24.77 -13.17
N ARG A 122 0.00 25.67 -13.98
CA ARG A 122 -0.25 25.69 -15.42
C ARG A 122 0.20 24.41 -16.13
N PRO A 123 -0.52 23.98 -17.17
CA PRO A 123 -0.23 22.75 -17.89
C PRO A 123 1.03 22.85 -18.73
N LYS A 124 1.50 21.69 -19.12
CA LYS A 124 2.62 21.52 -20.06
C LYS A 124 2.32 22.20 -21.40
N GLY A 125 3.33 22.90 -21.94
CA GLY A 125 3.21 23.60 -23.20
C GLY A 125 2.58 25.00 -23.08
N GLU A 126 2.05 25.43 -21.94
CA GLU A 126 1.54 26.79 -21.74
C GLU A 126 2.68 27.80 -21.86
N ARG A 127 2.41 28.93 -22.56
CA ARG A 127 3.41 29.99 -22.79
C ARG A 127 3.78 30.71 -21.49
N LEU A 128 5.08 30.92 -21.32
CA LEU A 128 5.63 31.70 -20.22
C LEU A 128 5.79 33.17 -20.62
N SER A 129 5.61 34.09 -19.67
CA SER A 129 5.74 35.53 -19.88
C SER A 129 7.13 35.96 -20.37
N GLY A 130 8.17 35.23 -19.98
CA GLY A 130 9.57 35.45 -20.40
C GLY A 130 9.98 34.72 -21.68
N GLY A 131 9.02 34.08 -22.39
CA GLY A 131 9.29 33.20 -23.54
C GLY A 131 9.52 31.76 -23.13
N GLY A 132 9.27 30.82 -24.05
CA GLY A 132 9.32 29.38 -23.78
C GLY A 132 7.97 28.79 -23.34
N GLN A 133 8.00 27.56 -22.83
CA GLN A 133 6.80 26.80 -22.46
C GLN A 133 6.95 26.13 -21.08
N SER A 134 5.83 25.96 -20.37
CA SER A 134 5.78 25.22 -19.11
C SER A 134 6.13 23.74 -19.32
N SER A 135 6.87 23.18 -18.38
CA SER A 135 7.19 21.73 -18.33
C SER A 135 6.04 20.86 -17.78
N GLY A 136 5.00 21.49 -17.21
CA GLY A 136 3.82 20.81 -16.67
C GLY A 136 3.94 20.31 -15.23
N VAL A 137 2.81 19.89 -14.67
CA VAL A 137 2.66 19.57 -13.24
C VAL A 137 3.53 18.39 -12.80
N VAL A 138 3.66 17.33 -13.61
CA VAL A 138 4.45 16.14 -13.30
C VAL A 138 5.94 16.48 -13.17
N SER A 139 6.44 17.41 -14.00
CA SER A 139 7.84 17.86 -13.93
C SER A 139 8.16 18.56 -12.62
N PHE A 140 7.24 19.39 -12.11
CA PHE A 140 7.42 20.02 -10.80
C PHE A 140 7.35 19.02 -9.65
N LEU A 141 6.47 18.00 -9.70
CA LEU A 141 6.44 16.96 -8.68
C LEU A 141 7.76 16.22 -8.55
N ARG A 142 8.53 16.04 -9.63
CA ARG A 142 9.87 15.42 -9.57
C ARG A 142 10.85 16.20 -8.70
N ILE A 143 10.73 17.53 -8.64
CA ILE A 143 11.57 18.36 -7.76
C ILE A 143 11.26 18.06 -6.29
N PHE A 144 9.99 18.01 -5.93
CA PHE A 144 9.56 17.66 -4.58
C PHE A 144 9.94 16.21 -4.22
N ASP A 145 9.77 15.24 -5.13
CA ASP A 145 10.15 13.85 -4.94
C ASP A 145 11.67 13.71 -4.68
N GLN A 146 12.49 14.44 -5.42
CA GLN A 146 13.93 14.43 -5.22
C GLN A 146 14.34 15.10 -3.90
N SER A 147 13.68 16.18 -3.50
CA SER A 147 13.86 16.81 -2.20
C SER A 147 13.54 15.84 -1.07
N ALA A 148 12.39 15.18 -1.15
CA ALA A 148 11.95 14.19 -0.17
C ALA A 148 12.88 12.96 -0.06
N LYS A 149 13.46 12.51 -1.16
CA LYS A 149 14.49 11.45 -1.18
C LYS A 149 15.77 11.88 -0.48
N THR A 150 16.12 13.16 -0.58
CA THR A 150 17.38 13.73 -0.06
C THR A 150 17.29 14.02 1.44
N ILE A 151 16.11 14.44 1.93
CA ILE A 151 15.92 14.82 3.32
C ILE A 151 15.70 13.57 4.17
N VAL A 152 16.75 13.17 4.90
CA VAL A 152 16.67 12.06 5.87
C VAL A 152 16.21 12.65 7.21
N THR A 153 15.01 12.30 7.64
CA THR A 153 14.51 12.64 8.98
C THR A 153 15.20 11.74 10.01
N GLY A 154 15.98 12.32 10.92
CA GLY A 154 16.60 11.71 12.13
C GLY A 154 16.45 10.22 12.39
N GLY A 155 16.65 9.35 11.41
CA GLY A 155 16.80 7.90 11.53
C GLY A 155 15.52 7.06 11.62
N GLN A 156 14.30 7.63 11.76
CA GLN A 156 13.15 6.80 12.15
C GLN A 156 12.00 6.68 11.13
N ARG A 157 11.77 7.64 10.25
CA ARG A 157 10.69 7.59 9.24
C ARG A 157 11.04 8.44 8.03
N ARG A 158 10.86 7.89 6.82
CA ARG A 158 10.89 8.68 5.58
C ARG A 158 9.65 9.56 5.54
N SER A 159 9.77 10.78 5.01
CA SER A 159 8.62 11.63 4.71
C SER A 159 7.76 10.94 3.65
N ALA A 160 6.45 11.03 3.79
CA ALA A 160 5.49 10.52 2.82
C ALA A 160 4.72 11.71 2.23
N HIS A 161 4.48 11.68 0.94
CA HIS A 161 3.78 12.77 0.24
C HIS A 161 2.56 12.24 -0.52
N ILE A 162 1.60 13.11 -0.78
CA ILE A 162 0.51 12.86 -1.70
C ILE A 162 0.28 14.09 -2.58
N ALA A 163 0.09 13.87 -3.87
CA ALA A 163 -0.33 14.90 -4.81
C ALA A 163 -1.70 14.59 -5.37
N LEU A 164 -2.57 15.61 -5.42
CA LEU A 164 -3.88 15.54 -6.05
C LEU A 164 -3.89 16.41 -7.29
N LEU A 165 -4.56 15.92 -8.35
CA LEU A 165 -4.82 16.68 -9.57
C LEU A 165 -6.30 16.56 -9.95
N ASP A 166 -6.90 17.67 -10.36
CA ASP A 166 -8.26 17.69 -10.83
C ASP A 166 -8.42 16.95 -12.16
N VAL A 167 -9.50 16.18 -12.31
CA VAL A 167 -9.78 15.41 -13.53
C VAL A 167 -10.00 16.28 -14.78
N CYS A 168 -10.28 17.58 -14.61
CA CYS A 168 -10.39 18.54 -15.70
C CYS A 168 -9.06 19.18 -16.11
N HIS A 169 -7.95 18.92 -15.38
CA HIS A 169 -6.67 19.53 -15.69
C HIS A 169 -6.08 19.03 -17.02
N PRO A 170 -5.50 19.88 -17.87
CA PRO A 170 -4.94 19.46 -19.17
C PRO A 170 -3.87 18.37 -19.09
N ASP A 171 -3.06 18.31 -18.01
CA ASP A 171 -2.01 17.30 -17.79
C ASP A 171 -2.53 16.02 -17.13
N ILE A 172 -3.86 15.82 -17.02
CA ILE A 172 -4.43 14.69 -16.28
C ILE A 172 -4.01 13.32 -16.83
N GLU A 173 -3.89 13.17 -18.14
CA GLU A 173 -3.47 11.92 -18.78
C GLU A 173 -2.00 11.58 -18.42
N GLU A 174 -1.10 12.58 -18.43
CA GLU A 174 0.30 12.41 -18.01
C GLU A 174 0.39 12.09 -16.52
N PHE A 175 -0.43 12.74 -15.67
CA PHE A 175 -0.46 12.50 -14.24
C PHE A 175 -0.95 11.08 -13.89
N ILE A 176 -2.05 10.61 -14.49
CA ILE A 176 -2.57 9.26 -14.28
C ILE A 176 -1.50 8.20 -14.61
N THR A 177 -0.69 8.45 -15.66
CA THR A 177 0.30 7.49 -16.15
C THR A 177 1.73 7.76 -15.61
N ALA A 178 1.90 8.70 -14.68
CA ALA A 178 3.20 9.15 -14.21
C ALA A 178 4.08 8.05 -13.59
N LYS A 179 3.47 6.97 -13.09
CA LYS A 179 4.18 5.85 -12.44
C LYS A 179 4.21 4.55 -13.27
N GLN A 180 3.99 4.63 -14.60
CA GLN A 180 4.04 3.46 -15.47
C GLN A 180 5.45 3.11 -15.98
N GLY A 181 5.74 1.82 -16.18
CA GLY A 181 6.96 1.32 -16.82
C GLY A 181 8.22 1.68 -16.04
N ASP A 182 9.28 2.15 -16.73
CA ASP A 182 10.51 2.64 -16.07
C ASP A 182 10.25 3.84 -15.16
N ARG A 183 9.13 4.53 -15.34
CA ARG A 183 8.66 5.62 -14.45
C ARG A 183 8.26 5.12 -13.07
N ASN A 184 8.09 3.81 -12.83
CA ASN A 184 7.92 3.23 -11.49
C ASN A 184 9.06 3.59 -10.52
N LYS A 185 10.20 4.05 -11.04
CA LYS A 185 11.33 4.55 -10.26
C LYS A 185 11.23 6.06 -9.98
N GLU A 186 10.27 6.74 -10.57
CA GLU A 186 9.96 8.16 -10.35
C GLU A 186 8.81 8.31 -9.33
N LEU A 187 8.73 9.45 -8.69
CA LEU A 187 7.71 9.79 -7.69
C LEU A 187 7.54 8.73 -6.58
N THR A 188 8.65 8.12 -6.17
CA THR A 188 8.63 7.02 -5.17
C THR A 188 8.32 7.48 -3.75
N GLN A 189 8.38 8.79 -3.48
CA GLN A 189 7.99 9.38 -2.20
C GLN A 189 6.56 9.94 -2.23
N PHE A 190 5.90 9.91 -3.39
CA PHE A 190 4.55 10.39 -3.58
C PHE A 190 3.54 9.26 -3.79
N ASN A 191 2.42 9.33 -3.10
CA ASN A 191 1.16 8.77 -3.56
C ASN A 191 0.51 9.79 -4.50
N ILE A 192 -0.25 9.33 -5.47
CA ILE A 192 -0.99 10.20 -6.38
C ILE A 192 -2.48 9.86 -6.35
N SER A 193 -3.34 10.88 -6.42
CA SER A 193 -4.80 10.70 -6.49
C SER A 193 -5.44 11.71 -7.42
N VAL A 194 -6.49 11.27 -8.11
CA VAL A 194 -7.27 12.13 -9.01
C VAL A 194 -8.50 12.65 -8.28
N LYS A 195 -8.72 13.96 -8.32
CA LYS A 195 -9.94 14.59 -7.84
C LYS A 195 -11.01 14.45 -8.92
N ILE A 196 -12.10 13.75 -8.60
CA ILE A 196 -13.26 13.60 -9.47
C ILE A 196 -14.47 14.34 -8.91
N SER A 197 -15.40 14.72 -9.80
CA SER A 197 -16.62 15.41 -9.44
C SER A 197 -17.86 14.64 -9.87
N ASP A 198 -19.02 14.97 -9.28
CA ASP A 198 -20.32 14.42 -9.67
C ASP A 198 -20.61 14.70 -11.16
N LYS A 199 -20.16 15.87 -11.68
CA LYS A 199 -20.26 16.22 -13.11
C LYS A 199 -19.47 15.28 -14.00
N PHE A 200 -18.24 14.92 -13.59
CA PHE A 200 -17.42 13.98 -14.34
C PHE A 200 -18.05 12.60 -14.40
N ILE A 201 -18.50 12.07 -13.25
CA ILE A 201 -19.17 10.76 -13.22
C ILE A 201 -20.48 10.76 -14.02
N LYS A 202 -21.24 11.85 -13.98
CA LYS A 202 -22.42 11.99 -14.83
C LYS A 202 -22.04 11.93 -16.33
N ALA A 203 -21.01 12.65 -16.75
CA ALA A 203 -20.51 12.59 -18.13
C ALA A 203 -20.03 11.18 -18.53
N VAL A 204 -19.40 10.44 -17.59
CA VAL A 204 -19.04 9.03 -17.80
C VAL A 204 -20.27 8.15 -18.05
N GLN A 205 -21.33 8.31 -17.23
CA GLN A 205 -22.58 7.53 -17.36
C GLN A 205 -23.37 7.85 -18.62
N GLU A 206 -23.30 9.10 -19.10
CA GLU A 206 -23.97 9.58 -20.30
C GLU A 206 -23.12 9.44 -21.58
N GLU A 207 -21.93 8.81 -21.49
CA GLU A 207 -20.94 8.68 -22.58
C GLU A 207 -20.59 10.03 -23.24
N GLY A 208 -20.67 11.10 -22.44
CA GLY A 208 -20.49 12.48 -22.86
C GLY A 208 -19.03 12.88 -23.07
N ASP A 209 -18.86 14.10 -23.55
CA ASP A 209 -17.57 14.75 -23.68
C ASP A 209 -17.14 15.39 -22.37
N TRP A 210 -15.82 15.51 -22.19
CA TRP A 210 -15.20 16.12 -21.02
C TRP A 210 -14.10 17.08 -21.45
N ASP A 211 -14.22 18.32 -21.02
CA ASP A 211 -13.26 19.37 -21.35
C ASP A 211 -12.11 19.37 -20.32
N LEU A 212 -10.90 19.37 -20.82
CA LEU A 212 -9.71 19.63 -20.05
C LEU A 212 -9.43 21.14 -20.05
N VAL A 213 -9.55 21.73 -18.86
CA VAL A 213 -9.64 23.20 -18.69
C VAL A 213 -8.58 23.70 -17.72
N PHE A 214 -7.93 24.81 -18.06
CA PHE A 214 -7.09 25.58 -17.15
C PHE A 214 -7.27 27.09 -17.41
N GLY A 215 -7.37 27.89 -16.33
CA GLY A 215 -7.56 29.35 -16.44
C GLY A 215 -8.79 29.75 -17.25
N GLY A 216 -9.86 28.93 -17.26
CA GLY A 216 -11.09 29.17 -18.03
C GLY A 216 -10.98 28.85 -19.53
N ARG A 217 -9.83 28.37 -20.01
CA ARG A 217 -9.60 27.96 -21.40
C ARG A 217 -9.70 26.44 -21.53
N VAL A 218 -10.40 25.95 -22.56
CA VAL A 218 -10.40 24.55 -22.95
C VAL A 218 -9.16 24.26 -23.79
N TYR A 219 -8.35 23.29 -23.35
CA TYR A 219 -7.14 22.82 -24.03
C TYR A 219 -7.42 21.63 -24.93
N LYS A 220 -8.27 20.73 -24.46
CA LYS A 220 -8.60 19.50 -25.16
C LYS A 220 -9.98 19.03 -24.69
N THR A 221 -10.78 18.47 -25.59
CA THR A 221 -12.01 17.74 -25.24
C THR A 221 -11.78 16.26 -25.50
N VAL A 222 -12.15 15.41 -24.54
CA VAL A 222 -12.02 13.96 -24.61
C VAL A 222 -13.32 13.29 -24.20
N LYS A 223 -13.51 12.01 -24.50
CA LYS A 223 -14.62 11.24 -23.93
C LYS A 223 -14.41 11.02 -22.43
N ALA A 224 -15.40 11.32 -21.60
CA ALA A 224 -15.34 11.10 -20.16
C ALA A 224 -15.04 9.62 -19.83
N GLN A 225 -15.66 8.70 -20.58
CA GLN A 225 -15.45 7.26 -20.47
C GLN A 225 -13.98 6.86 -20.74
N TYR A 226 -13.29 7.53 -21.66
CA TYR A 226 -11.87 7.28 -21.93
C TYR A 226 -11.01 7.59 -20.69
N LEU A 227 -11.20 8.77 -20.08
CA LEU A 227 -10.45 9.14 -18.86
C LEU A 227 -10.76 8.21 -17.69
N TYR A 228 -12.04 7.85 -17.51
CA TYR A 228 -12.45 6.90 -16.49
C TYR A 228 -11.78 5.54 -16.67
N ASN A 229 -11.74 5.02 -17.90
CA ASN A 229 -11.08 3.75 -18.19
C ASN A 229 -9.56 3.84 -18.00
N LEU A 230 -8.93 4.97 -18.38
CA LEU A 230 -7.51 5.20 -18.18
C LEU A 230 -7.17 5.20 -16.67
N LEU A 231 -7.95 5.94 -15.87
CA LEU A 231 -7.81 6.03 -14.43
C LEU A 231 -8.00 4.65 -13.76
N ALA A 232 -9.11 3.98 -14.05
CA ALA A 232 -9.41 2.67 -13.51
C ALA A 232 -8.36 1.62 -13.91
N LYS A 233 -7.87 1.65 -15.16
CA LYS A 233 -6.85 0.71 -15.64
C LYS A 233 -5.52 0.88 -14.90
N ASN A 234 -5.09 2.13 -14.65
CA ASN A 234 -3.86 2.40 -13.91
C ASN A 234 -4.00 2.00 -12.43
N ALA A 235 -5.10 2.37 -11.78
CA ALA A 235 -5.37 1.96 -10.40
C ALA A 235 -5.40 0.43 -10.25
N PHE A 236 -6.00 -0.28 -11.21
CA PHE A 236 -6.04 -1.75 -11.23
C PHE A 236 -4.66 -2.38 -11.44
N THR A 237 -3.85 -1.83 -12.35
CA THR A 237 -2.56 -2.44 -12.76
C THR A 237 -1.41 -2.03 -11.84
N HIS A 238 -1.44 -0.78 -11.34
CA HIS A 238 -0.32 -0.18 -10.60
C HIS A 238 -0.71 0.22 -9.16
N ASN A 239 -1.94 -0.07 -8.71
CA ASN A 239 -2.49 0.31 -7.41
C ASN A 239 -2.54 1.84 -7.16
N GLU A 240 -2.30 2.63 -8.20
CA GLU A 240 -2.35 4.10 -8.24
C GLU A 240 -2.77 4.58 -9.64
N PRO A 241 -3.40 5.76 -9.74
CA PRO A 241 -3.74 6.71 -8.67
C PRO A 241 -4.95 6.28 -7.84
N GLY A 242 -5.02 6.80 -6.62
CA GLY A 242 -6.24 6.77 -5.80
C GLY A 242 -7.29 7.77 -6.32
N ILE A 243 -8.48 7.74 -5.71
CA ILE A 243 -9.61 8.61 -6.06
C ILE A 243 -9.94 9.51 -4.88
N PHE A 244 -10.18 10.78 -5.15
CA PHE A 244 -10.72 11.76 -4.23
C PHE A 244 -12.04 12.33 -4.79
N ASN A 245 -13.15 12.10 -4.09
CA ASN A 245 -14.48 12.54 -4.49
C ASN A 245 -14.76 13.95 -3.96
N SER A 246 -14.43 14.98 -4.73
CA SER A 246 -14.49 16.39 -4.31
C SER A 246 -15.86 16.82 -3.80
N ASP A 247 -16.95 16.47 -4.50
CA ASP A 247 -18.31 16.89 -4.12
C ASP A 247 -18.80 16.16 -2.86
N HIS A 248 -18.40 14.88 -2.67
CA HIS A 248 -18.74 14.13 -1.46
C HIS A 248 -18.02 14.72 -0.22
N VAL A 249 -16.78 15.19 -0.41
CA VAL A 249 -16.00 15.85 0.64
C VAL A 249 -16.59 17.20 0.98
N GLU A 250 -16.82 18.06 -0.03
CA GLU A 250 -17.32 19.42 0.17
C GLU A 250 -18.72 19.44 0.77
N LYS A 251 -19.58 18.49 0.45
CA LYS A 251 -20.93 18.39 1.03
C LYS A 251 -20.89 18.36 2.57
N TYR A 252 -19.89 17.75 3.17
CA TYR A 252 -19.74 17.60 4.62
C TYR A 252 -18.63 18.47 5.21
N ASN A 253 -18.27 19.56 4.52
CA ASN A 253 -17.34 20.55 5.03
C ASN A 253 -18.01 21.44 6.09
N ASN A 254 -17.66 21.25 7.37
CA ASN A 254 -18.16 22.06 8.47
C ASN A 254 -17.69 23.52 8.41
N GLY A 255 -16.65 23.82 7.62
CA GLY A 255 -16.10 25.16 7.40
C GLY A 255 -16.39 25.74 6.00
N TYR A 256 -17.43 25.26 5.32
CA TYR A 256 -17.79 25.56 3.93
C TYR A 256 -17.79 27.06 3.57
N TRP A 257 -18.01 27.93 4.56
CA TRP A 257 -18.05 29.39 4.38
C TRP A 257 -16.68 30.06 4.35
N ALA A 258 -15.61 29.33 4.71
CA ALA A 258 -14.30 29.90 4.89
C ALA A 258 -13.21 29.24 4.02
N PHE A 259 -13.32 27.95 3.77
CA PHE A 259 -12.31 27.22 3.02
C PHE A 259 -12.90 25.99 2.31
N LYS A 260 -12.20 25.54 1.27
CA LYS A 260 -12.47 24.28 0.58
C LYS A 260 -11.62 23.16 1.16
N MET A 261 -12.16 21.96 1.14
CA MET A 261 -11.48 20.71 1.52
C MET A 261 -10.95 20.02 0.27
N ASP A 262 -9.89 20.55 -0.31
CA ASP A 262 -9.39 20.13 -1.63
C ASP A 262 -8.10 19.32 -1.58
N ARG A 263 -7.61 19.00 -0.36
CA ARG A 263 -6.39 18.25 -0.10
C ARG A 263 -6.63 17.11 0.88
N VAL A 264 -5.70 16.18 0.92
CA VAL A 264 -5.64 15.12 1.94
C VAL A 264 -4.22 14.96 2.47
N ASN A 265 -4.08 14.33 3.63
CA ASN A 265 -2.80 13.82 4.09
C ASN A 265 -2.39 12.56 3.29
N PRO A 266 -1.13 12.12 3.34
CA PRO A 266 -0.63 10.98 2.57
C PRO A 266 -1.41 9.66 2.68
N CYS A 267 -2.10 9.44 3.79
CA CYS A 267 -2.93 8.24 4.02
C CYS A 267 -4.42 8.43 3.68
N GLY A 268 -4.85 9.66 3.34
CA GLY A 268 -6.19 9.98 2.84
C GLY A 268 -7.32 10.05 3.88
N GLU A 269 -7.02 9.85 5.18
CA GLU A 269 -8.03 9.89 6.24
C GLU A 269 -8.44 11.31 6.65
N LEU A 270 -7.62 12.32 6.39
CA LEU A 270 -7.95 13.70 6.71
C LEU A 270 -8.09 14.53 5.44
N VAL A 271 -9.33 14.94 5.16
CA VAL A 271 -9.59 15.96 4.16
C VAL A 271 -9.31 17.34 4.74
N MET A 272 -8.57 18.18 4.04
CA MET A 272 -7.96 19.38 4.61
C MET A 272 -7.93 20.56 3.63
N PRO A 273 -8.06 21.80 4.15
CA PRO A 273 -7.63 22.99 3.43
C PRO A 273 -6.10 23.14 3.47
N PRO A 274 -5.51 24.12 2.76
CA PRO A 274 -4.08 24.41 2.87
C PRO A 274 -3.68 24.83 4.29
N TYR A 275 -2.42 24.58 4.64
CA TYR A 275 -1.82 24.92 5.94
C TYR A 275 -2.54 24.30 7.14
N SER A 276 -3.07 23.11 6.98
CA SER A 276 -3.69 22.31 8.04
C SER A 276 -2.77 21.16 8.48
N LEU A 277 -3.15 20.48 9.55
CA LEU A 277 -2.38 19.38 10.14
C LEU A 277 -3.25 18.22 10.60
N CYS A 278 -2.59 17.08 10.88
CA CYS A 278 -3.15 15.87 11.43
C CYS A 278 -2.89 15.75 12.92
N CYS A 279 -3.85 16.11 13.76
CA CYS A 279 -3.81 15.91 15.22
C CYS A 279 -4.63 14.64 15.55
N LEU A 280 -3.98 13.49 15.75
CA LEU A 280 -4.61 12.18 15.71
C LEU A 280 -4.44 11.37 17.00
N SER A 281 -5.47 10.60 17.34
CA SER A 281 -5.45 9.45 18.24
C SER A 281 -6.48 8.42 17.82
N ALA A 282 -6.36 7.19 18.32
CA ALA A 282 -7.32 6.12 18.07
C ALA A 282 -7.80 5.48 19.36
N VAL A 283 -9.08 5.14 19.42
CA VAL A 283 -9.64 4.28 20.48
C VAL A 283 -9.47 2.83 20.05
N ASN A 284 -8.90 2.00 20.91
CA ASN A 284 -8.73 0.58 20.68
C ASN A 284 -10.01 -0.17 21.03
N LEU A 285 -10.81 -0.50 20.02
CA LEU A 285 -12.13 -1.11 20.19
C LEU A 285 -12.08 -2.49 20.88
N SER A 286 -10.98 -3.24 20.73
CA SER A 286 -10.84 -4.57 21.36
C SER A 286 -10.86 -4.53 22.89
N LYS A 287 -10.66 -3.35 23.50
CA LYS A 287 -10.69 -3.16 24.95
C LYS A 287 -12.10 -2.93 25.53
N PHE A 288 -13.13 -3.01 24.67
CA PHE A 288 -14.53 -2.78 25.04
C PHE A 288 -15.42 -3.98 24.74
N VAL A 289 -14.85 -5.16 24.47
CA VAL A 289 -15.64 -6.40 24.34
C VAL A 289 -15.59 -7.17 25.65
N ASN A 290 -16.75 -7.27 26.30
CA ASN A 290 -16.96 -8.10 27.48
C ASN A 290 -17.25 -9.54 27.05
N ASP A 291 -16.87 -10.54 27.85
CA ASP A 291 -17.09 -11.98 27.62
C ASP A 291 -16.74 -12.44 26.17
N PRO A 292 -15.55 -12.08 25.61
CA PRO A 292 -15.24 -12.35 24.21
C PRO A 292 -15.32 -13.83 23.86
N PHE A 293 -15.73 -14.13 22.62
CA PHE A 293 -15.89 -15.47 22.04
C PHE A 293 -16.96 -16.35 22.73
N THR A 294 -17.84 -15.76 23.52
CA THR A 294 -18.99 -16.44 24.12
C THR A 294 -20.30 -15.94 23.50
N ASP A 295 -21.42 -16.60 23.84
CA ASP A 295 -22.76 -16.15 23.42
C ASP A 295 -23.24 -14.92 24.20
N ARG A 296 -22.50 -14.49 25.23
CA ARG A 296 -22.74 -13.28 26.03
C ARG A 296 -21.83 -12.12 25.65
N ALA A 297 -21.06 -12.27 24.57
CA ALA A 297 -20.18 -11.21 24.14
C ALA A 297 -20.97 -9.93 23.83
N GLU A 298 -20.60 -8.84 24.46
CA GLU A 298 -21.23 -7.54 24.27
C GLU A 298 -20.19 -6.41 24.18
N PHE A 299 -20.54 -5.33 23.48
CA PHE A 299 -19.68 -4.16 23.37
C PHE A 299 -20.03 -3.14 24.45
N ASP A 300 -19.04 -2.74 25.28
CA ASP A 300 -19.18 -1.74 26.33
C ASP A 300 -19.23 -0.32 25.75
N PHE A 301 -20.42 0.11 25.35
CA PHE A 301 -20.64 1.48 24.86
C PHE A 301 -20.46 2.55 25.95
N ALA A 302 -20.59 2.24 27.24
CA ALA A 302 -20.40 3.21 28.32
C ALA A 302 -18.93 3.56 28.47
N GLY A 303 -18.05 2.59 28.65
CA GLY A 303 -16.61 2.79 28.71
C GLY A 303 -16.04 3.34 27.41
N PHE A 304 -16.63 2.98 26.28
CA PHE A 304 -16.26 3.57 24.97
C PHE A 304 -16.52 5.08 24.91
N ARG A 305 -17.72 5.54 25.37
CA ARG A 305 -18.03 6.99 25.45
C ARG A 305 -17.05 7.75 26.33
N GLU A 306 -16.71 7.20 27.50
CA GLU A 306 -15.75 7.82 28.42
C GLU A 306 -14.38 8.01 27.76
N THR A 307 -13.91 6.99 27.05
CA THR A 307 -12.62 7.04 26.32
C THR A 307 -12.66 8.02 25.15
N VAL A 308 -13.78 8.07 24.40
CA VAL A 308 -13.97 9.06 23.32
C VAL A 308 -13.91 10.47 23.87
N ALA A 309 -14.63 10.77 24.99
CA ALA A 309 -14.61 12.08 25.61
C ALA A 309 -13.19 12.48 26.10
N ALA A 310 -12.48 11.55 26.72
CA ALA A 310 -11.08 11.77 27.11
C ALA A 310 -10.18 12.04 25.89
N GLY A 311 -10.37 11.30 24.78
CA GLY A 311 -9.62 11.44 23.54
C GLY A 311 -9.83 12.81 22.86
N ILE A 312 -11.05 13.34 22.84
CA ILE A 312 -11.36 14.67 22.32
C ILE A 312 -10.64 15.76 23.13
N ARG A 313 -10.74 15.70 24.48
CA ARG A 313 -10.01 16.64 25.37
C ARG A 313 -8.50 16.52 25.20
N PHE A 314 -7.99 15.28 25.07
CA PHE A 314 -6.57 15.02 24.85
C PHE A 314 -6.05 15.70 23.57
N LEU A 315 -6.75 15.52 22.45
CA LEU A 315 -6.36 16.10 21.16
C LEU A 315 -6.52 17.63 21.13
N ASP A 316 -7.54 18.20 21.81
CA ASP A 316 -7.66 19.65 21.98
C ASP A 316 -6.42 20.22 22.69
N ASN A 317 -5.96 19.56 23.76
CA ASN A 317 -4.76 19.96 24.50
C ASN A 317 -3.47 19.77 23.66
N VAL A 318 -3.39 18.74 22.81
CA VAL A 318 -2.25 18.53 21.90
C VAL A 318 -2.06 19.74 20.98
N LEU A 319 -3.14 20.36 20.46
CA LEU A 319 -3.06 21.58 19.64
C LEU A 319 -2.45 22.78 20.41
N ASP A 320 -2.61 22.84 21.73
CA ASP A 320 -2.07 23.91 22.53
C ASP A 320 -0.60 23.69 22.94
N LYS A 321 -0.13 22.41 22.88
CA LYS A 321 1.21 22.03 23.36
C LYS A 321 2.20 21.75 22.23
N THR A 322 1.72 21.51 21.01
CA THR A 322 2.60 21.20 19.87
C THR A 322 3.35 22.43 19.38
N GLU A 323 4.61 22.26 18.97
CA GLU A 323 5.32 23.23 18.14
C GLU A 323 4.97 23.01 16.67
N TYR A 324 4.76 24.09 15.97
CA TYR A 324 4.33 24.07 14.57
C TYR A 324 5.54 24.29 13.63
N PRO A 325 5.66 23.54 12.52
CA PRO A 325 6.78 23.71 11.59
C PRO A 325 6.74 25.05 10.81
N LEU A 326 5.55 25.64 10.67
CA LEU A 326 5.32 26.87 9.92
C LEU A 326 4.29 27.72 10.66
N GLU A 327 4.51 29.05 10.69
CA GLU A 327 3.58 30.02 11.29
C GLU A 327 2.17 29.95 10.67
N LYS A 328 2.08 29.79 9.35
CA LYS A 328 0.78 29.66 8.64
C LYS A 328 -0.05 28.47 9.18
N ILE A 329 0.62 27.33 9.48
CA ILE A 329 -0.03 26.15 10.05
C ILE A 329 -0.47 26.42 11.49
N GLU A 330 0.35 27.12 12.27
CA GLU A 330 0.01 27.51 13.65
C GLU A 330 -1.23 28.39 13.69
N VAL A 331 -1.24 29.47 12.91
CA VAL A 331 -2.36 30.42 12.81
C VAL A 331 -3.65 29.69 12.42
N PHE A 332 -3.60 28.89 11.36
CA PHE A 332 -4.76 28.14 10.91
C PHE A 332 -5.25 27.13 11.97
N SER A 333 -4.33 26.38 12.57
CA SER A 333 -4.67 25.35 13.55
C SER A 333 -5.26 25.94 14.84
N LYS A 334 -4.73 27.05 15.35
CA LYS A 334 -5.27 27.75 16.52
C LYS A 334 -6.63 28.39 16.22
N GLN A 335 -6.84 28.89 15.00
CA GLN A 335 -8.08 29.53 14.60
C GLN A 335 -9.25 28.53 14.45
N TRP A 336 -8.99 27.32 13.88
CA TRP A 336 -10.02 26.35 13.51
C TRP A 336 -10.04 25.10 14.39
N ARG A 337 -8.99 24.81 15.12
CA ARG A 337 -8.82 23.73 16.10
C ARG A 337 -9.30 22.36 15.58
N ARG A 338 -8.84 21.96 14.41
CA ARG A 338 -9.20 20.67 13.79
C ARG A 338 -8.46 19.53 14.48
N ILE A 339 -9.18 18.46 14.81
CA ILE A 339 -8.63 17.22 15.37
C ILE A 339 -9.20 16.01 14.66
N GLY A 340 -8.62 14.82 14.88
CA GLY A 340 -9.04 13.59 14.27
C GLY A 340 -8.96 12.41 15.25
N LEU A 341 -9.99 12.20 16.05
CA LEU A 341 -10.13 11.00 16.86
C LEU A 341 -10.77 9.89 16.02
N GLY A 342 -10.14 8.72 15.97
CA GLY A 342 -10.63 7.55 15.29
C GLY A 342 -10.63 6.32 16.19
N PHE A 343 -10.69 5.16 15.57
CA PHE A 343 -10.60 3.88 16.26
C PHE A 343 -9.79 2.86 15.46
N THR A 344 -9.39 1.77 16.13
CA THR A 344 -8.69 0.62 15.55
C THR A 344 -9.26 -0.67 16.12
N ALA A 345 -8.86 -1.83 15.61
CA ALA A 345 -9.30 -3.14 16.06
C ALA A 345 -10.78 -3.50 15.72
N LEU A 346 -11.33 -2.93 14.64
CA LEU A 346 -12.72 -3.26 14.27
C LEU A 346 -12.87 -4.74 13.85
N GLY A 347 -11.89 -5.27 13.10
CA GLY A 347 -11.87 -6.68 12.71
C GLY A 347 -11.79 -7.62 13.92
N ASP A 348 -10.98 -7.24 14.92
CA ASP A 348 -10.89 -7.97 16.19
C ASP A 348 -12.22 -7.99 16.96
N VAL A 349 -12.88 -6.83 17.04
CA VAL A 349 -14.20 -6.75 17.73
C VAL A 349 -15.20 -7.71 17.11
N PHE A 350 -15.27 -7.76 15.78
CA PHE A 350 -16.18 -8.68 15.12
C PHE A 350 -15.85 -10.13 15.45
N ALA A 351 -14.58 -10.53 15.38
CA ALA A 351 -14.16 -11.88 15.76
C ALA A 351 -14.45 -12.17 17.23
N MET A 352 -14.14 -11.25 18.15
CA MET A 352 -14.39 -11.40 19.60
C MET A 352 -15.89 -11.51 19.94
N MET A 353 -16.76 -10.89 19.15
CA MET A 353 -18.22 -10.96 19.29
C MET A 353 -18.84 -12.08 18.43
N LYS A 354 -18.04 -12.93 17.81
CA LYS A 354 -18.50 -14.02 16.92
C LYS A 354 -19.33 -13.52 15.72
N ILE A 355 -19.01 -12.33 15.24
CA ILE A 355 -19.63 -11.68 14.08
C ILE A 355 -18.69 -11.78 12.88
N LYS A 356 -19.23 -12.16 11.74
CA LYS A 356 -18.47 -12.26 10.49
C LYS A 356 -18.31 -10.89 9.86
N TYR A 357 -17.08 -10.49 9.53
CA TYR A 357 -16.82 -9.22 8.88
C TYR A 357 -17.57 -9.12 7.54
N GLY A 358 -18.35 -8.06 7.34
CA GLY A 358 -19.15 -7.80 6.14
C GLY A 358 -20.57 -8.36 6.16
N ASP A 359 -20.99 -9.06 7.21
CA ASP A 359 -22.37 -9.48 7.38
C ASP A 359 -23.23 -8.35 7.99
N ASP A 360 -24.57 -8.45 7.90
CA ASP A 360 -25.50 -7.43 8.39
C ASP A 360 -25.28 -7.06 9.85
N ALA A 361 -24.93 -8.05 10.70
CA ALA A 361 -24.61 -7.81 12.11
C ALA A 361 -23.36 -6.93 12.27
N SER A 362 -22.34 -7.12 11.42
CA SER A 362 -21.13 -6.31 11.43
C SER A 362 -21.39 -4.89 10.93
N LEU A 363 -22.22 -4.73 9.89
CA LEU A 363 -22.65 -3.41 9.38
C LEU A 363 -23.42 -2.65 10.47
N LYS A 364 -24.32 -3.31 11.18
CA LYS A 364 -25.08 -2.71 12.27
C LYS A 364 -24.16 -2.25 13.40
N LEU A 365 -23.30 -3.13 13.90
CA LEU A 365 -22.38 -2.81 15.01
C LEU A 365 -21.39 -1.71 14.62
N ALA A 366 -20.81 -1.76 13.41
CA ALA A 366 -19.92 -0.71 12.89
C ALA A 366 -20.62 0.64 12.85
N GLY A 367 -21.87 0.68 12.41
CA GLY A 367 -22.69 1.90 12.38
C GLY A 367 -22.99 2.43 13.79
N GLU A 368 -23.30 1.56 14.75
CA GLU A 368 -23.55 1.93 16.15
C GLU A 368 -22.29 2.47 16.83
N ILE A 369 -21.12 1.85 16.61
CA ILE A 369 -19.82 2.32 17.12
C ILE A 369 -19.49 3.71 16.54
N ALA A 370 -19.56 3.86 15.22
CA ALA A 370 -19.25 5.13 14.55
C ALA A 370 -20.22 6.25 14.93
N LYS A 371 -21.52 5.95 15.05
CA LYS A 371 -22.54 6.89 15.54
C LYS A 371 -22.27 7.33 16.98
N THR A 372 -21.98 6.36 17.86
CA THR A 372 -21.67 6.66 19.26
C THR A 372 -20.41 7.53 19.39
N MET A 373 -19.36 7.24 18.59
CA MET A 373 -18.17 8.08 18.54
C MET A 373 -18.51 9.50 18.11
N ARG A 374 -19.24 9.68 16.99
CA ARG A 374 -19.64 10.97 16.48
C ARG A 374 -20.40 11.78 17.55
N ASP A 375 -21.47 11.20 18.07
CA ASP A 375 -22.37 11.87 18.99
C ASP A 375 -21.63 12.29 20.27
N THR A 376 -20.82 11.39 20.86
CA THR A 376 -19.98 11.69 22.03
C THR A 376 -18.92 12.76 21.74
N SER A 377 -18.28 12.69 20.57
CA SER A 377 -17.28 13.70 20.19
C SER A 377 -17.86 15.11 20.10
N TYR A 378 -19.02 15.24 19.45
CA TYR A 378 -19.69 16.53 19.28
C TYR A 378 -20.24 17.08 20.62
N ILE A 379 -20.80 16.24 21.48
CA ILE A 379 -21.18 16.61 22.85
C ILE A 379 -19.97 17.12 23.62
N THR A 380 -18.86 16.36 23.62
CA THR A 380 -17.65 16.72 24.35
C THR A 380 -17.03 18.02 23.81
N SER A 381 -17.00 18.22 22.49
CA SER A 381 -16.48 19.46 21.90
C SER A 381 -17.34 20.68 22.26
N ALA A 382 -18.69 20.51 22.34
CA ALA A 382 -19.57 21.57 22.81
C ALA A 382 -19.39 21.87 24.31
N ASP A 383 -19.18 20.86 25.16
CA ASP A 383 -18.88 21.01 26.58
C ASP A 383 -17.51 21.70 26.79
N LEU A 384 -16.49 21.33 25.97
CA LEU A 384 -15.19 22.02 25.97
C LEU A 384 -15.31 23.47 25.47
N ALA A 385 -16.20 23.77 24.55
CA ALA A 385 -16.47 25.14 24.12
C ALA A 385 -17.09 25.97 25.23
N ALA A 386 -18.01 25.40 26.01
CA ALA A 386 -18.56 26.06 27.21
C ALA A 386 -17.47 26.29 28.26
N GLU A 387 -16.50 25.39 28.43
CA GLU A 387 -15.43 25.46 29.44
C GLU A 387 -14.27 26.37 29.03
N LYS A 388 -13.81 26.25 27.78
CA LYS A 388 -12.56 26.86 27.27
C LYS A 388 -12.80 27.91 26.17
N GLY A 389 -14.04 28.14 25.77
CA GLY A 389 -14.44 28.95 24.62
C GLY A 389 -14.49 28.14 23.32
N ALA A 390 -15.37 28.54 22.41
CA ALA A 390 -15.45 27.96 21.04
C ALA A 390 -14.14 28.22 20.25
N PHE A 391 -13.93 27.49 19.16
CA PHE A 391 -12.79 27.79 18.27
C PHE A 391 -12.90 29.23 17.74
N PRO A 392 -11.77 30.00 17.65
CA PRO A 392 -11.80 31.44 17.41
C PRO A 392 -12.59 31.91 16.19
N ALA A 393 -12.60 31.11 15.11
CA ALA A 393 -13.35 31.39 13.87
C ALA A 393 -14.79 30.86 13.89
N CYS A 394 -15.34 30.47 15.04
CA CYS A 394 -16.66 29.88 15.16
C CYS A 394 -17.78 30.88 14.84
N ASP A 395 -18.46 30.70 13.76
CA ASP A 395 -19.74 31.32 13.43
C ASP A 395 -20.85 30.29 13.67
N ILE A 396 -21.48 30.35 14.84
CA ILE A 396 -22.48 29.34 15.25
C ILE A 396 -23.62 29.24 14.24
N LYS A 397 -24.05 30.33 13.62
CA LYS A 397 -25.14 30.32 12.64
C LYS A 397 -24.77 29.55 11.39
N LYS A 398 -23.58 29.81 10.83
CA LYS A 398 -23.08 29.09 9.67
C LYS A 398 -22.75 27.63 10.01
N LEU A 399 -22.21 27.39 11.20
CA LEU A 399 -21.90 26.03 11.66
C LEU A 399 -23.16 25.17 11.75
N LEU A 400 -24.26 25.69 12.32
CA LEU A 400 -25.55 24.99 12.37
C LEU A 400 -26.19 24.77 10.97
N ASP A 401 -25.76 25.55 9.97
CA ASP A 401 -26.21 25.39 8.59
C ASP A 401 -25.38 24.33 7.81
N ALA A 402 -24.22 23.91 8.32
CA ALA A 402 -23.38 22.88 7.69
C ALA A 402 -24.12 21.53 7.58
N SER A 403 -23.98 20.86 6.45
CA SER A 403 -24.73 19.62 6.16
C SER A 403 -24.50 18.52 7.18
N PHE A 404 -23.25 18.32 7.61
CA PHE A 404 -22.93 17.29 8.60
C PHE A 404 -23.53 17.61 9.99
N ILE A 405 -23.51 18.88 10.38
CA ILE A 405 -24.08 19.34 11.66
C ILE A 405 -25.62 19.16 11.64
N LYS A 406 -26.29 19.40 10.51
CA LYS A 406 -27.75 19.16 10.36
C LYS A 406 -28.16 17.69 10.56
N GLU A 407 -27.24 16.76 10.34
CA GLU A 407 -27.48 15.32 10.54
C GLU A 407 -27.28 14.86 12.00
N LEU A 408 -26.82 15.75 12.90
CA LEU A 408 -26.69 15.45 14.32
C LEU A 408 -28.06 15.43 15.03
N PRO A 409 -28.23 14.64 16.10
CA PRO A 409 -29.39 14.71 16.97
C PRO A 409 -29.72 16.12 17.47
N ASP A 410 -30.99 16.41 17.71
CA ASP A 410 -31.46 17.74 18.07
C ASP A 410 -30.84 18.26 19.36
N ASP A 411 -30.72 17.42 20.38
CA ASP A 411 -30.10 17.74 21.67
C ASP A 411 -28.63 18.14 21.52
N ILE A 412 -27.91 17.54 20.60
CA ILE A 412 -26.52 17.91 20.29
C ILE A 412 -26.48 19.26 19.57
N ARG A 413 -27.39 19.46 18.59
CA ARG A 413 -27.49 20.73 17.88
C ARG A 413 -27.87 21.90 18.81
N ASP A 414 -28.70 21.65 19.80
CA ASP A 414 -29.06 22.63 20.82
C ASP A 414 -27.88 23.00 21.72
N LYS A 415 -27.05 22.01 22.10
CA LYS A 415 -25.78 22.30 22.78
C LYS A 415 -24.86 23.19 21.92
N ILE A 416 -24.68 22.84 20.63
CA ILE A 416 -23.86 23.64 19.70
C ILE A 416 -24.41 25.05 19.56
N ARG A 417 -25.73 25.22 19.50
CA ARG A 417 -26.39 26.52 19.42
C ARG A 417 -26.05 27.41 20.64
N THR A 418 -25.92 26.79 21.80
CA THR A 418 -25.63 27.49 23.06
C THR A 418 -24.15 27.82 23.22
N SER A 419 -23.25 26.89 22.93
CA SER A 419 -21.82 26.98 23.27
C SER A 419 -20.89 27.11 22.05
N GLY A 420 -21.37 26.83 20.85
CA GLY A 420 -20.51 26.55 19.70
C GLY A 420 -19.82 25.21 19.83
N LEU A 421 -18.71 25.03 19.10
CA LEU A 421 -17.81 23.89 19.21
C LEU A 421 -16.40 24.34 19.56
N ARG A 422 -15.66 23.55 20.33
CA ARG A 422 -14.24 23.77 20.58
C ARG A 422 -13.38 23.41 19.37
N ASN A 423 -13.82 22.46 18.56
CA ASN A 423 -13.10 21.93 17.41
C ASN A 423 -14.08 21.81 16.24
N ILE A 424 -13.72 22.33 15.05
CA ILE A 424 -14.63 22.37 13.89
C ILE A 424 -14.85 20.98 13.24
N GLN A 425 -13.85 20.10 13.33
CA GLN A 425 -13.90 18.71 12.85
C GLN A 425 -13.23 17.81 13.88
N LEU A 426 -13.77 16.61 14.06
CA LEU A 426 -13.52 15.79 15.24
C LEU A 426 -13.09 14.36 14.93
N ASN A 427 -13.69 13.70 13.90
CA ASN A 427 -13.56 12.28 13.72
C ASN A 427 -12.95 11.88 12.37
N THR A 428 -12.08 10.87 12.42
CA THR A 428 -11.42 10.29 11.26
C THR A 428 -11.14 8.81 11.53
N VAL A 429 -10.76 8.03 10.50
CA VAL A 429 -10.20 6.70 10.73
C VAL A 429 -8.84 6.60 10.05
N ALA A 430 -7.80 6.71 10.88
CA ALA A 430 -6.40 6.57 10.45
C ALA A 430 -6.00 5.09 10.28
N PRO A 431 -4.97 4.77 9.48
CA PRO A 431 -4.54 3.39 9.27
C PRO A 431 -3.90 2.73 10.50
N THR A 432 -3.47 3.47 11.51
CA THR A 432 -2.87 3.00 12.78
C THR A 432 -1.71 1.97 12.65
N GLY A 433 -1.12 1.76 11.48
CA GLY A 433 -0.22 0.65 11.16
C GLY A 433 0.83 0.26 12.21
N THR A 434 1.68 1.22 12.67
CA THR A 434 2.70 0.93 13.69
C THR A 434 2.11 0.92 15.11
N THR A 435 1.11 1.74 15.37
CA THR A 435 0.51 1.85 16.72
C THR A 435 -0.41 0.68 17.05
N SER A 436 -1.11 0.10 16.06
CA SER A 436 -1.85 -1.15 16.23
C SER A 436 -0.92 -2.33 16.54
N LEU A 437 0.25 -2.40 15.88
CA LEU A 437 1.24 -3.45 16.12
C LEU A 437 1.91 -3.32 17.50
N SER A 438 2.18 -2.09 17.96
CA SER A 438 2.81 -1.82 19.26
C SER A 438 1.76 -1.78 20.39
N VAL A 439 1.22 -0.60 20.70
CA VAL A 439 0.26 -0.41 21.81
C VAL A 439 -1.01 -1.26 21.63
N GLY A 440 -1.49 -1.43 20.39
CA GLY A 440 -2.61 -2.30 20.04
C GLY A 440 -2.30 -3.80 20.03
N GLN A 441 -1.05 -4.19 20.27
CA GLN A 441 -0.58 -5.58 20.33
C GLN A 441 -0.92 -6.43 19.10
N ASN A 442 -0.77 -5.82 17.93
CA ASN A 442 -1.08 -6.39 16.61
C ASN A 442 -2.58 -6.64 16.37
N CYS A 443 -3.43 -5.73 16.84
CA CYS A 443 -4.83 -5.71 16.44
C CYS A 443 -5.00 -5.23 14.98
N SER A 444 -6.14 -5.50 14.38
CA SER A 444 -6.51 -5.03 13.04
C SER A 444 -6.45 -3.49 12.95
N SER A 445 -5.97 -2.98 11.82
CA SER A 445 -5.70 -1.55 11.64
C SER A 445 -6.95 -0.79 11.22
N GLY A 446 -7.34 0.26 11.96
CA GLY A 446 -8.49 1.10 11.63
C GLY A 446 -9.77 0.27 11.47
N ILE A 447 -10.35 0.29 10.27
CA ILE A 447 -11.52 -0.51 9.90
C ILE A 447 -11.17 -1.70 9.00
N GLU A 448 -9.89 -2.01 8.84
CA GLU A 448 -9.49 -3.18 8.06
C GLU A 448 -9.96 -4.48 8.74
N PRO A 449 -10.27 -5.55 7.99
CA PRO A 449 -10.39 -6.88 8.56
C PRO A 449 -9.05 -7.33 9.16
N ILE A 450 -9.04 -8.43 9.89
CA ILE A 450 -7.81 -9.08 10.33
C ILE A 450 -6.94 -9.34 9.11
N PHE A 451 -5.67 -8.89 9.14
CA PHE A 451 -4.77 -9.07 8.01
C PHE A 451 -4.51 -10.55 7.74
N ALA A 452 -4.05 -11.27 8.74
CA ALA A 452 -3.87 -12.71 8.78
C ALA A 452 -3.86 -13.15 10.24
N LEU A 453 -4.31 -14.37 10.54
CA LEU A 453 -4.34 -14.89 11.91
C LEU A 453 -2.94 -15.01 12.51
N GLN A 454 -1.98 -15.40 11.68
CA GLN A 454 -0.55 -15.38 11.95
C GLN A 454 0.24 -15.11 10.66
N TYR A 455 1.39 -14.46 10.77
CA TYR A 455 2.28 -14.22 9.64
C TYR A 455 3.72 -14.03 10.13
N ASP A 456 4.67 -14.27 9.23
CA ASP A 456 6.07 -14.06 9.52
C ASP A 456 6.48 -12.63 9.15
N ARG A 457 7.16 -11.97 10.07
CA ARG A 457 7.64 -10.61 9.90
C ARG A 457 9.15 -10.55 9.97
N ASN A 458 9.75 -9.96 8.93
CA ASN A 458 11.19 -9.68 8.90
C ASN A 458 11.49 -8.38 9.67
N ILE A 459 12.25 -8.49 10.75
CA ILE A 459 12.67 -7.38 11.60
C ILE A 459 14.14 -7.10 11.29
N ARG A 460 14.47 -5.87 10.92
CA ARG A 460 15.88 -5.46 10.78
C ARG A 460 16.51 -5.33 12.17
N THR A 461 17.53 -6.12 12.45
CA THR A 461 18.40 -5.95 13.61
C THR A 461 19.43 -4.87 13.26
N GLY A 462 19.78 -3.98 14.19
CA GLY A 462 20.60 -2.78 13.91
C GLY A 462 22.04 -3.02 13.43
N VAL A 463 22.44 -4.25 13.12
CA VAL A 463 23.71 -4.63 12.50
C VAL A 463 23.48 -4.81 11.00
N GLU A 464 24.39 -4.32 10.17
CA GLU A 464 24.36 -4.27 8.71
C GLU A 464 23.57 -5.43 8.07
N ASN A 465 22.34 -5.13 7.59
CA ASN A 465 21.48 -6.02 6.80
C ASN A 465 21.02 -7.36 7.43
N GLU A 466 21.26 -7.61 8.70
CA GLU A 466 20.70 -8.79 9.36
C GLU A 466 19.19 -8.61 9.58
N THR A 467 18.42 -9.58 9.13
CA THR A 467 16.97 -9.67 9.37
C THR A 467 16.69 -10.89 10.23
N ARG A 468 15.90 -10.69 11.29
CA ARG A 468 15.29 -11.76 12.09
C ARG A 468 13.85 -11.93 11.65
N THR A 469 13.43 -13.14 11.38
CA THR A 469 12.02 -13.47 11.14
C THR A 469 11.36 -13.85 12.46
N GLU A 470 10.20 -13.27 12.74
CA GLU A 470 9.40 -13.56 13.92
C GLU A 470 7.94 -13.80 13.51
N THR A 471 7.34 -14.87 14.02
CA THR A 471 5.92 -15.16 13.80
C THR A 471 5.08 -14.26 14.70
N VAL A 472 4.16 -13.53 14.10
CA VAL A 472 3.27 -12.56 14.75
C VAL A 472 1.83 -13.05 14.63
N TYR A 473 1.08 -12.95 15.71
CA TYR A 473 -0.33 -13.33 15.78
C TYR A 473 -1.21 -12.09 15.82
N ASP A 474 -2.37 -12.15 15.17
CA ASP A 474 -3.44 -11.18 15.38
C ASP A 474 -3.89 -11.19 16.85
N TYR A 475 -4.28 -10.02 17.39
CA TYR A 475 -4.63 -9.89 18.81
C TYR A 475 -5.85 -10.75 19.20
N ALA A 476 -6.93 -10.68 18.43
CA ALA A 476 -8.12 -11.48 18.72
C ALA A 476 -7.84 -12.98 18.58
N TRP A 477 -7.04 -13.36 17.59
CA TRP A 477 -6.66 -14.76 17.40
C TRP A 477 -5.81 -15.27 18.56
N LEU A 478 -4.82 -14.50 19.00
CA LEU A 478 -3.99 -14.87 20.17
C LEU A 478 -4.86 -15.06 21.42
N LYS A 479 -5.81 -14.14 21.68
CA LYS A 479 -6.73 -14.24 22.81
C LYS A 479 -7.66 -15.45 22.71
N TYR A 480 -8.12 -15.78 21.49
CA TYR A 480 -8.90 -16.99 21.27
C TYR A 480 -8.11 -18.26 21.60
N LEU A 481 -6.85 -18.34 21.16
CA LEU A 481 -5.97 -19.48 21.45
C LEU A 481 -5.70 -19.62 22.97
N GLU A 482 -5.48 -18.51 23.69
CA GLU A 482 -5.30 -18.51 25.14
C GLU A 482 -6.52 -19.07 25.87
N ILE A 483 -7.74 -18.64 25.49
CA ILE A 483 -8.99 -19.12 26.07
C ILE A 483 -9.24 -20.61 25.74
N ALA A 484 -8.99 -21.01 24.48
CA ALA A 484 -9.15 -22.40 24.05
C ALA A 484 -8.19 -23.34 24.82
N LYS A 485 -6.95 -22.93 25.03
CA LYS A 485 -5.95 -23.68 25.82
C LYS A 485 -6.37 -23.78 27.28
N SER A 486 -6.85 -22.70 27.88
CA SER A 486 -7.32 -22.69 29.28
C SER A 486 -8.56 -23.57 29.50
N ALA A 487 -9.38 -23.76 28.46
CA ALA A 487 -10.58 -24.61 28.49
C ALA A 487 -10.28 -26.08 28.13
N ASP A 488 -9.02 -26.49 28.04
CA ASP A 488 -8.55 -27.85 27.70
C ASP A 488 -9.17 -28.42 26.39
N LYS A 489 -9.41 -27.54 25.40
CA LYS A 489 -10.03 -27.90 24.12
C LYS A 489 -9.05 -28.54 23.12
N GLY A 490 -7.82 -28.82 23.55
CA GLY A 490 -6.77 -29.37 22.69
C GLY A 490 -6.20 -28.32 21.71
N GLU A 491 -5.44 -28.80 20.73
CA GLU A 491 -4.86 -27.94 19.68
C GLU A 491 -5.94 -27.44 18.71
N VAL A 492 -6.05 -26.11 18.55
CA VAL A 492 -6.99 -25.50 17.59
C VAL A 492 -6.44 -25.66 16.17
N LYS A 493 -6.97 -26.60 15.39
CA LYS A 493 -6.53 -26.89 14.02
C LYS A 493 -7.17 -26.00 12.96
N THR A 494 -8.34 -25.44 13.24
CA THR A 494 -9.11 -24.63 12.27
C THR A 494 -9.72 -23.44 12.98
N ALA A 495 -9.55 -22.24 12.43
CA ALA A 495 -10.20 -21.05 12.94
C ALA A 495 -11.72 -21.11 12.72
N PRO A 496 -12.53 -20.64 13.69
CA PRO A 496 -13.95 -20.42 13.47
C PRO A 496 -14.21 -19.47 12.28
N ASP A 497 -15.35 -19.61 11.64
CA ASP A 497 -15.70 -18.90 10.40
C ASP A 497 -15.93 -17.39 10.56
N TYR A 498 -16.05 -16.91 11.79
CA TYR A 498 -16.10 -15.47 12.11
C TYR A 498 -14.71 -14.80 12.14
N PHE A 499 -13.61 -15.54 12.06
CA PHE A 499 -12.28 -14.99 11.81
C PHE A 499 -12.08 -14.77 10.31
N VAL A 500 -12.57 -13.65 9.80
CA VAL A 500 -12.44 -13.26 8.40
C VAL A 500 -11.15 -12.48 8.21
N THR A 501 -10.27 -12.95 7.32
CA THR A 501 -9.04 -12.25 6.97
C THR A 501 -9.22 -11.36 5.74
N THR A 502 -8.24 -10.50 5.48
CA THR A 502 -8.25 -9.59 4.33
C THR A 502 -8.45 -10.31 2.98
N MET A 503 -8.01 -11.57 2.87
CA MET A 503 -8.14 -12.35 1.63
C MET A 503 -9.49 -13.07 1.49
N ASP A 504 -10.24 -13.20 2.59
CA ASP A 504 -11.50 -13.93 2.61
C ASP A 504 -12.72 -13.02 2.38
N ILE A 505 -12.52 -11.69 2.45
CA ILE A 505 -13.63 -10.74 2.38
C ILE A 505 -14.05 -10.45 0.94
N ASP A 506 -15.37 -10.45 0.70
CA ASP A 506 -15.96 -9.91 -0.52
C ASP A 506 -15.69 -8.40 -0.62
N PRO A 507 -15.09 -7.90 -1.73
CA PRO A 507 -14.82 -6.48 -1.93
C PRO A 507 -16.06 -5.58 -1.77
N VAL A 508 -17.25 -6.02 -2.17
CA VAL A 508 -18.51 -5.27 -2.01
C VAL A 508 -18.81 -5.07 -0.52
N LYS A 509 -18.70 -6.11 0.28
CA LYS A 509 -18.92 -6.05 1.74
C LYS A 509 -17.88 -5.15 2.43
N SER A 510 -16.65 -5.15 1.93
CA SER A 510 -15.60 -4.25 2.42
C SER A 510 -15.95 -2.77 2.16
N ILE A 511 -16.50 -2.44 0.99
CA ILE A 511 -17.01 -1.11 0.65
C ILE A 511 -18.20 -0.75 1.55
N ASP A 512 -19.11 -1.68 1.82
CA ASP A 512 -20.30 -1.44 2.65
C ASP A 512 -19.93 -1.09 4.10
N ILE A 513 -18.93 -1.76 4.70
CA ILE A 513 -18.40 -1.39 6.02
C ILE A 513 -17.87 0.03 6.02
N GLN A 514 -17.05 0.41 5.01
CA GLN A 514 -16.55 1.77 4.90
C GLN A 514 -17.69 2.79 4.75
N ALA A 515 -18.69 2.48 3.94
CA ALA A 515 -19.81 3.36 3.66
C ALA A 515 -20.70 3.60 4.88
N VAL A 516 -20.97 2.57 5.70
CA VAL A 516 -21.79 2.73 6.90
C VAL A 516 -21.08 3.59 7.96
N ILE A 517 -19.76 3.44 8.08
CA ILE A 517 -18.94 4.23 9.01
C ILE A 517 -18.79 5.67 8.52
N GLN A 518 -18.57 5.88 7.20
CA GLN A 518 -18.35 7.20 6.61
C GLN A 518 -19.50 8.18 6.85
N LYS A 519 -20.72 7.70 7.05
CA LYS A 519 -21.89 8.54 7.42
C LYS A 519 -21.66 9.31 8.73
N TYR A 520 -20.83 8.79 9.61
CA TYR A 520 -20.61 9.34 10.96
C TYR A 520 -19.21 9.95 11.12
N ILE A 521 -18.43 10.04 10.04
CA ILE A 521 -17.07 10.60 10.06
C ILE A 521 -17.05 11.92 9.26
N ASP A 522 -16.74 13.02 9.94
CA ASP A 522 -16.69 14.36 9.32
C ASP A 522 -15.43 14.56 8.45
N HIS A 523 -14.31 13.93 8.79
CA HIS A 523 -13.16 13.83 7.90
C HIS A 523 -13.33 12.69 6.86
N SER A 524 -12.36 11.83 6.70
CA SER A 524 -12.38 10.69 5.81
C SER A 524 -11.91 9.42 6.52
N ILE A 525 -11.76 8.36 5.77
CA ILE A 525 -11.35 7.04 6.24
C ILE A 525 -10.21 6.54 5.37
N SER A 526 -9.10 6.13 5.99
CA SER A 526 -8.05 5.38 5.30
C SER A 526 -8.46 3.91 5.22
N LYS A 527 -8.74 3.45 4.02
CA LYS A 527 -9.14 2.06 3.74
C LYS A 527 -8.59 1.64 2.39
N THR A 528 -7.95 0.49 2.35
CA THR A 528 -7.53 -0.14 1.10
C THR A 528 -8.51 -1.26 0.73
N LEU A 529 -9.09 -1.20 -0.47
CA LEU A 529 -9.85 -2.31 -1.01
C LEU A 529 -8.87 -3.35 -1.55
N ASN A 530 -8.67 -4.44 -0.81
CA ASN A 530 -7.87 -5.56 -1.28
C ASN A 530 -8.70 -6.41 -2.25
N LEU A 531 -8.16 -6.63 -3.45
CA LEU A 531 -8.84 -7.44 -4.48
C LEU A 531 -8.42 -8.90 -4.34
N PRO A 532 -9.36 -9.85 -4.47
CA PRO A 532 -9.00 -11.25 -4.61
C PRO A 532 -8.12 -11.49 -5.84
N PRO A 533 -7.15 -12.44 -5.79
CA PRO A 533 -6.40 -12.86 -6.95
C PRO A 533 -7.32 -13.28 -8.11
N GLY A 534 -6.98 -12.93 -9.34
CA GLY A 534 -7.78 -13.21 -10.51
C GLY A 534 -9.00 -12.28 -10.72
N THR A 535 -9.13 -11.19 -9.94
CA THR A 535 -10.16 -10.18 -10.18
C THR A 535 -10.01 -9.60 -11.58
N THR A 536 -11.09 -9.54 -12.36
CA THR A 536 -11.07 -8.97 -13.71
C THR A 536 -11.12 -7.44 -13.68
N PHE A 537 -10.63 -6.80 -14.74
CA PHE A 537 -10.71 -5.35 -14.86
C PHE A 537 -12.17 -4.83 -14.90
N GLU A 538 -13.08 -5.56 -15.52
CA GLU A 538 -14.51 -5.19 -15.55
C GLU A 538 -15.11 -5.21 -14.13
N THR A 539 -14.86 -6.27 -13.37
CA THR A 539 -15.27 -6.34 -11.96
C THR A 539 -14.71 -5.16 -11.15
N TYR A 540 -13.45 -4.80 -11.39
CA TYR A 540 -12.84 -3.64 -10.71
C TYR A 540 -13.54 -2.32 -11.03
N LYS A 541 -13.90 -2.09 -12.31
CA LYS A 541 -14.66 -0.88 -12.70
C LYS A 541 -16.01 -0.80 -12.00
N ASP A 542 -16.68 -1.93 -11.86
CA ASP A 542 -17.97 -1.98 -11.15
C ASP A 542 -17.80 -1.67 -9.67
N LEU A 543 -16.74 -2.19 -9.01
CA LEU A 543 -16.42 -1.86 -7.62
C LEU A 543 -16.10 -0.37 -7.44
N PHE A 544 -15.37 0.23 -8.36
CA PHE A 544 -15.08 1.67 -8.34
C PHE A 544 -16.40 2.48 -8.42
N MET A 545 -17.27 2.15 -9.39
CA MET A 545 -18.56 2.82 -9.52
C MET A 545 -19.48 2.57 -8.31
N TYR A 546 -19.41 1.38 -7.72
CA TYR A 546 -20.14 1.06 -6.50
C TYR A 546 -19.67 1.90 -5.30
N ALA A 547 -18.37 2.05 -5.10
CA ALA A 547 -17.79 2.89 -4.06
C ALA A 547 -18.24 4.37 -4.21
N TYR A 548 -18.25 4.88 -5.44
CA TYR A 548 -18.78 6.22 -5.72
C TYR A 548 -20.27 6.33 -5.37
N LYS A 549 -21.12 5.37 -5.79
CA LYS A 549 -22.56 5.35 -5.47
C LYS A 549 -22.83 5.28 -3.97
N LYS A 550 -21.95 4.63 -3.21
CA LYS A 550 -21.99 4.57 -1.74
C LYS A 550 -21.49 5.86 -1.07
N ARG A 551 -21.18 6.89 -1.86
CA ARG A 551 -20.76 8.22 -1.38
C ARG A 551 -19.46 8.22 -0.58
N LEU A 552 -18.53 7.32 -0.88
CA LEU A 552 -17.20 7.35 -0.27
C LEU A 552 -16.47 8.64 -0.66
N LYS A 553 -15.75 9.24 0.29
CA LYS A 553 -14.94 10.45 0.09
C LYS A 553 -13.63 10.16 -0.64
N GLY A 554 -13.08 8.96 -0.45
CA GLY A 554 -11.88 8.46 -1.13
C GLY A 554 -11.98 6.98 -1.44
N PHE A 555 -11.19 6.54 -2.41
CA PHE A 555 -11.12 5.13 -2.81
C PHE A 555 -9.71 4.79 -3.27
N THR A 556 -9.13 3.78 -2.66
CA THR A 556 -7.86 3.17 -3.06
C THR A 556 -7.99 1.66 -3.03
N SER A 557 -7.26 0.98 -3.91
CA SER A 557 -7.29 -0.47 -4.01
C SER A 557 -5.90 -1.06 -4.07
N PHE A 558 -5.79 -2.32 -3.72
CA PHE A 558 -4.60 -3.12 -3.91
C PHE A 558 -4.96 -4.39 -4.69
N ASN A 559 -4.36 -4.53 -5.86
CA ASN A 559 -4.44 -5.72 -6.69
C ASN A 559 -3.16 -6.54 -6.51
N PRO A 560 -3.21 -7.75 -5.95
CA PRO A 560 -2.03 -8.59 -5.76
C PRO A 560 -1.39 -9.05 -7.08
N ASP A 561 -2.18 -9.11 -8.17
CA ASP A 561 -1.72 -9.46 -9.52
C ASP A 561 -1.18 -8.23 -10.29
N GLY A 562 -1.19 -7.06 -9.66
CA GLY A 562 -0.66 -5.82 -10.22
C GLY A 562 0.87 -5.76 -10.26
N SER A 563 1.40 -4.71 -10.90
CA SER A 563 2.85 -4.51 -11.06
C SER A 563 3.59 -4.09 -9.78
N MET A 564 2.87 -3.59 -8.76
CA MET A 564 3.46 -3.17 -7.48
C MET A 564 3.22 -4.23 -6.42
N LYS A 565 4.31 -4.69 -5.77
CA LYS A 565 4.21 -5.61 -4.63
C LYS A 565 3.79 -4.89 -3.36
N GLY A 566 2.96 -5.53 -2.54
CA GLY A 566 2.55 -5.02 -1.24
C GLY A 566 3.71 -4.94 -0.24
N ILE A 567 3.59 -4.05 0.75
CA ILE A 567 4.56 -3.92 1.87
C ILE A 567 4.44 -5.11 2.85
N LEU A 568 3.25 -5.72 2.93
CA LEU A 568 2.97 -6.88 3.76
C LEU A 568 2.80 -8.09 2.85
N GLU A 569 3.57 -9.15 3.11
CA GLU A 569 3.45 -10.43 2.40
C GLU A 569 2.74 -11.42 3.32
N TYR A 570 1.72 -12.10 2.77
CA TYR A 570 1.04 -13.19 3.47
C TYR A 570 1.95 -14.42 3.56
N SER A 571 2.21 -14.91 4.76
CA SER A 571 2.86 -16.21 4.95
C SER A 571 1.91 -17.41 4.74
N GLY A 572 0.60 -17.16 4.64
CA GLY A 572 -0.43 -18.18 4.37
C GLY A 572 -0.87 -18.27 2.90
N SER A 573 -0.72 -17.21 2.11
CA SER A 573 -0.57 -17.23 0.67
C SER A 573 0.91 -16.99 0.38
N SER A 574 1.76 -17.92 0.75
CA SER A 574 2.93 -18.09 -0.07
C SER A 574 2.38 -18.54 -1.46
N GLN A 575 2.11 -17.56 -2.34
CA GLN A 575 3.07 -17.49 -3.42
C GLN A 575 4.44 -17.27 -2.76
N THR A 576 4.91 -18.23 -2.02
CA THR A 576 6.21 -18.79 -2.31
C THR A 576 6.27 -18.58 -3.80
N ILE A 577 7.15 -17.69 -4.36
CA ILE A 577 7.82 -18.06 -5.60
C ILE A 577 7.86 -19.54 -5.41
N LYS A 578 6.93 -20.30 -6.06
CA LYS A 578 6.98 -21.73 -5.98
C LYS A 578 8.41 -21.93 -6.32
N ARG A 579 9.27 -22.18 -5.33
CA ARG A 579 10.55 -22.76 -5.61
C ARG A 579 10.11 -24.02 -6.28
N ILE A 580 10.02 -23.95 -7.61
CA ILE A 580 9.76 -25.14 -8.41
C ILE A 580 10.99 -25.91 -8.05
N MET A 581 10.84 -26.78 -7.07
CA MET A 581 11.86 -27.72 -6.69
C MET A 581 12.10 -28.47 -7.98
N ALA A 582 13.27 -28.27 -8.56
CA ALA A 582 13.61 -28.91 -9.83
C ALA A 582 13.20 -30.37 -9.74
N PRO A 583 12.39 -30.88 -10.68
CA PRO A 583 12.01 -32.29 -10.67
C PRO A 583 13.27 -33.15 -10.49
N LYS A 584 13.20 -34.18 -9.67
CA LYS A 584 14.37 -35.02 -9.39
C LYS A 584 14.88 -35.58 -10.70
N ARG A 585 16.12 -35.22 -11.05
CA ARG A 585 16.77 -35.71 -12.25
C ARG A 585 16.93 -37.25 -12.20
N PRO A 586 16.43 -38.03 -13.19
CA PRO A 586 16.70 -39.44 -13.29
C PRO A 586 18.19 -39.71 -13.52
N GLN A 587 18.64 -40.91 -13.25
CA GLN A 587 20.03 -41.32 -13.51
C GLN A 587 20.35 -41.22 -15.02
N ASP A 588 19.46 -41.73 -15.85
CA ASP A 588 19.52 -41.71 -17.33
C ASP A 588 18.49 -40.70 -17.83
N LEU A 589 18.93 -39.74 -18.64
CA LEU A 589 18.10 -38.71 -19.22
C LEU A 589 18.25 -38.71 -20.76
N PRO A 590 17.18 -38.91 -21.52
CA PRO A 590 17.22 -38.75 -22.96
C PRO A 590 17.71 -37.38 -23.38
N CYS A 591 18.44 -37.26 -24.46
CA CYS A 591 18.96 -35.98 -24.92
C CYS A 591 19.03 -35.91 -26.45
N ASP A 592 18.92 -34.67 -26.97
CA ASP A 592 19.25 -34.35 -28.34
C ASP A 592 20.68 -33.83 -28.44
N ILE A 593 21.34 -34.05 -29.57
CA ILE A 593 22.72 -33.68 -29.83
C ILE A 593 22.74 -32.69 -31.01
N HIS A 594 23.19 -31.44 -30.73
CA HIS A 594 23.27 -30.38 -31.73
C HIS A 594 24.71 -29.96 -31.98
N GLN A 595 25.08 -29.88 -33.23
CA GLN A 595 26.36 -29.29 -33.63
C GLN A 595 26.21 -27.81 -33.84
N ILE A 596 27.13 -27.02 -33.27
CA ILE A 596 27.16 -25.58 -33.42
C ILE A 596 28.57 -25.08 -33.72
N ASN A 597 28.65 -23.87 -34.26
CA ASN A 597 29.92 -23.20 -34.49
C ASN A 597 29.89 -21.83 -33.77
N ILE A 598 30.87 -21.61 -32.89
CA ILE A 598 31.03 -20.37 -32.11
C ILE A 598 32.36 -19.75 -32.49
N LYS A 599 32.34 -18.63 -33.19
CA LYS A 599 33.56 -17.89 -33.62
C LYS A 599 34.60 -18.81 -34.33
N GLY A 600 34.13 -19.70 -35.19
CA GLY A 600 34.96 -20.62 -35.99
C GLY A 600 35.36 -21.91 -35.29
N LYS A 601 35.06 -22.08 -33.99
CA LYS A 601 35.28 -23.34 -33.25
C LYS A 601 34.02 -24.17 -33.22
N LYS A 602 34.18 -25.49 -33.42
CA LYS A 602 33.09 -26.45 -33.34
C LYS A 602 32.80 -26.83 -31.90
N HIS A 603 31.54 -26.87 -31.54
CA HIS A 603 31.04 -27.29 -30.23
C HIS A 603 29.83 -28.20 -30.39
N ILE A 604 29.56 -28.99 -29.37
CA ILE A 604 28.37 -29.84 -29.28
C ILE A 604 27.50 -29.35 -28.14
N VAL A 605 26.20 -29.15 -28.42
CA VAL A 605 25.17 -28.90 -27.39
C VAL A 605 24.41 -30.19 -27.16
N ILE A 606 24.37 -30.64 -25.92
CA ILE A 606 23.60 -31.81 -25.49
C ILE A 606 22.42 -31.29 -24.69
N ALA A 607 21.21 -31.45 -25.21
CA ALA A 607 19.97 -30.95 -24.66
C ALA A 607 19.20 -32.10 -23.99
N GLY A 608 19.23 -32.19 -22.68
CA GLY A 608 18.57 -33.22 -21.88
C GLY A 608 17.06 -32.96 -21.73
N ILE A 609 16.23 -33.95 -21.97
CA ILE A 609 14.76 -33.86 -22.05
C ILE A 609 14.14 -34.69 -20.93
N LEU A 610 13.26 -34.06 -20.13
CA LEU A 610 12.47 -34.69 -19.08
C LEU A 610 10.98 -34.44 -19.34
N ASN A 611 10.17 -35.51 -19.41
CA ASN A 611 8.73 -35.40 -19.65
C ASN A 611 8.36 -34.52 -20.86
N ALA A 612 9.04 -34.75 -21.98
CA ALA A 612 8.90 -34.04 -23.25
C ALA A 612 9.26 -32.54 -23.22
N SER A 613 9.89 -32.06 -22.13
CA SER A 613 10.33 -30.68 -22.00
C SER A 613 11.84 -30.59 -21.81
N LEU A 614 12.44 -29.51 -22.32
CA LEU A 614 13.87 -29.24 -22.14
C LEU A 614 14.18 -29.01 -20.64
N TYR A 615 15.09 -29.83 -20.10
CA TYR A 615 15.40 -29.85 -18.66
C TYR A 615 16.80 -29.29 -18.33
N GLU A 616 17.80 -29.63 -19.17
CA GLU A 616 19.18 -29.19 -19.00
C GLU A 616 19.91 -29.10 -20.32
N ILE A 617 20.96 -28.31 -20.40
CA ILE A 617 21.88 -28.27 -21.52
C ILE A 617 23.32 -28.39 -21.04
N PHE A 618 24.16 -29.04 -21.88
CA PHE A 618 25.61 -29.05 -21.74
C PHE A 618 26.20 -28.55 -23.07
N VAL A 619 27.30 -27.81 -22.94
CA VAL A 619 28.06 -27.35 -24.12
C VAL A 619 29.49 -27.83 -23.93
N ILE A 620 29.99 -28.58 -24.86
CA ILE A 620 31.32 -29.17 -24.85
C ILE A 620 32.06 -28.84 -26.15
N ASP A 621 33.38 -28.83 -26.10
CA ASP A 621 34.19 -28.80 -27.33
C ASP A 621 33.98 -30.08 -28.15
N ASP A 622 34.12 -29.99 -29.45
CA ASP A 622 33.87 -31.14 -30.34
C ASP A 622 34.87 -32.28 -30.07
N PRO A 623 34.42 -33.47 -29.65
CA PRO A 623 35.30 -34.59 -29.33
C PRO A 623 35.63 -35.45 -30.56
N ASP A 624 35.71 -34.89 -31.79
CA ASP A 624 35.90 -35.64 -33.06
C ASP A 624 37.05 -36.67 -33.03
N ASP A 625 38.12 -36.38 -32.23
CA ASP A 625 39.28 -37.30 -32.07
C ASP A 625 38.97 -38.56 -31.21
N HIS A 626 37.79 -38.56 -30.52
CA HIS A 626 37.39 -39.64 -29.61
C HIS A 626 36.15 -40.37 -30.08
N ILE A 627 35.12 -39.63 -30.57
CA ILE A 627 33.87 -40.15 -31.08
C ILE A 627 33.23 -39.14 -32.05
N ASP A 628 32.89 -39.63 -33.25
CA ASP A 628 32.20 -38.80 -34.25
C ASP A 628 30.73 -38.62 -33.87
N LEU A 629 30.43 -37.62 -33.03
CA LEU A 629 29.06 -37.28 -32.57
C LEU A 629 28.18 -36.72 -33.71
N LYS A 630 28.73 -36.42 -34.90
CA LYS A 630 27.95 -35.93 -36.05
C LYS A 630 26.98 -36.99 -36.60
N LYS A 631 27.24 -38.27 -36.28
CA LYS A 631 26.40 -39.40 -36.70
C LYS A 631 25.16 -39.60 -35.85
N TYR A 632 25.06 -38.89 -34.71
CA TYR A 632 24.00 -39.10 -33.73
C TYR A 632 23.19 -37.84 -33.49
N ALA A 633 21.87 -37.95 -33.66
CA ALA A 633 20.93 -36.87 -33.32
C ALA A 633 20.45 -36.98 -31.86
N HIS A 634 20.47 -38.17 -31.29
CA HIS A 634 19.94 -38.47 -29.96
C HIS A 634 20.89 -39.32 -29.15
N GLY A 635 20.75 -39.27 -27.81
CA GLY A 635 21.52 -40.07 -26.89
C GLY A 635 20.91 -40.08 -25.47
N ILE A 636 21.67 -40.57 -24.52
CA ILE A 636 21.31 -40.63 -23.11
C ILE A 636 22.42 -39.97 -22.25
N VAL A 637 22.08 -38.97 -21.46
CA VAL A 637 23.00 -38.41 -20.43
C VAL A 637 22.85 -39.23 -19.17
N ARG A 638 23.84 -40.08 -18.87
CA ARG A 638 23.90 -40.95 -17.68
C ARG A 638 24.69 -40.27 -16.58
N LYS A 639 24.06 -40.03 -15.42
CA LYS A 639 24.75 -39.47 -14.22
C LYS A 639 25.52 -40.59 -13.52
N ALA A 640 26.85 -40.50 -13.55
CA ALA A 640 27.78 -41.47 -12.94
C ALA A 640 28.21 -41.09 -11.52
N GLY A 641 28.02 -39.81 -11.09
CA GLY A 641 28.37 -39.30 -9.77
C GLY A 641 28.05 -37.83 -9.59
N SER A 642 28.46 -37.23 -8.52
CA SER A 642 28.27 -35.79 -8.30
C SER A 642 29.09 -34.97 -9.30
N GLY A 643 28.40 -34.29 -10.24
CA GLY A 643 29.02 -33.49 -11.32
C GLY A 643 29.73 -34.35 -12.40
N ILE A 644 29.50 -35.68 -12.43
CA ILE A 644 30.09 -36.58 -13.40
C ILE A 644 28.97 -37.15 -14.32
N TYR A 645 29.09 -36.90 -15.62
CA TYR A 645 28.12 -37.31 -16.62
C TYR A 645 28.79 -38.01 -17.77
N ASN A 646 28.16 -39.09 -18.23
CA ASN A 646 28.55 -39.85 -19.42
C ASN A 646 27.49 -39.65 -20.49
N LEU A 647 27.91 -39.48 -21.74
CA LEU A 647 27.00 -39.50 -22.88
C LEU A 647 27.05 -40.90 -23.52
N VAL A 648 25.89 -41.52 -23.64
CA VAL A 648 25.70 -42.83 -24.24
C VAL A 648 24.97 -42.64 -25.56
N VAL A 649 25.52 -43.14 -26.67
CA VAL A 649 24.90 -43.11 -27.99
C VAL A 649 24.91 -44.52 -28.57
N GLU A 650 23.84 -44.87 -29.31
CA GLU A 650 23.72 -46.19 -29.94
C GLU A 650 24.54 -46.25 -31.24
N SER A 651 25.50 -47.17 -31.30
CA SER A 651 26.31 -47.43 -32.47
C SER A 651 26.09 -48.89 -32.96
N GLY A 652 24.96 -49.17 -33.59
CA GLY A 652 24.58 -50.53 -33.96
C GLY A 652 24.32 -51.43 -32.74
N PRO A 653 24.84 -52.66 -32.66
CA PRO A 653 24.62 -53.53 -31.51
C PRO A 653 25.46 -53.18 -30.27
N VAL A 654 26.26 -52.11 -30.30
CA VAL A 654 27.17 -51.70 -29.22
C VAL A 654 26.91 -50.26 -28.83
N GLU A 655 26.76 -49.98 -27.50
CA GLU A 655 26.70 -48.63 -26.96
C GLU A 655 28.10 -47.99 -27.03
N ALA A 656 28.21 -46.80 -27.60
CA ALA A 656 29.40 -45.98 -27.49
C ALA A 656 29.20 -44.98 -26.30
N VAL A 657 30.18 -44.96 -25.40
CA VAL A 657 30.10 -44.16 -24.14
C VAL A 657 31.23 -43.15 -24.08
N LEU A 658 30.86 -41.86 -24.14
CA LEU A 658 31.78 -40.74 -23.85
C LEU A 658 31.79 -40.49 -22.35
N LYS A 659 32.80 -40.99 -21.65
CA LYS A 659 32.88 -40.91 -20.19
C LYS A 659 33.28 -39.52 -19.71
N ASN A 660 32.63 -39.05 -18.63
CA ASN A 660 32.93 -37.81 -17.93
C ASN A 660 33.08 -36.57 -18.84
N PHE A 661 32.18 -36.48 -19.86
CA PHE A 661 32.31 -35.52 -20.96
C PHE A 661 32.33 -34.07 -20.48
N THR A 662 31.68 -33.74 -19.39
CA THR A 662 31.61 -32.36 -18.81
C THR A 662 32.94 -31.87 -18.22
N ARG A 663 33.89 -32.78 -17.95
CA ARG A 663 35.22 -32.43 -17.48
C ARG A 663 36.31 -32.67 -18.53
N THR A 664 36.12 -33.66 -19.35
CA THR A 664 37.10 -34.04 -20.39
C THR A 664 37.09 -33.06 -21.56
N PHE A 665 35.90 -32.54 -21.92
CA PHE A 665 35.68 -31.62 -23.05
C PHE A 665 35.05 -30.32 -22.60
N ASP A 666 35.52 -29.75 -21.47
CA ASP A 666 34.95 -28.54 -20.85
C ASP A 666 35.09 -27.32 -21.77
N SER A 667 33.98 -26.63 -21.99
CA SER A 667 33.92 -25.38 -22.76
C SER A 667 34.05 -24.16 -21.86
N PRO A 668 34.72 -23.08 -22.29
CA PRO A 668 34.72 -21.81 -21.57
C PRO A 668 33.31 -21.32 -21.21
N ASN A 669 32.30 -21.74 -21.96
CA ASN A 669 30.91 -21.36 -21.79
C ASN A 669 30.09 -22.32 -20.92
N ALA A 670 30.71 -23.34 -20.30
CA ALA A 670 30.02 -24.33 -19.46
C ALA A 670 29.32 -23.72 -18.24
N SER A 671 29.81 -22.60 -17.73
CA SER A 671 29.16 -21.88 -16.61
C SER A 671 27.81 -21.30 -17.02
N LEU A 672 27.70 -20.66 -18.19
CA LEU A 672 26.44 -20.12 -18.69
C LEU A 672 25.45 -21.26 -19.03
N ALA A 673 25.93 -22.39 -19.60
CA ALA A 673 25.10 -23.58 -19.81
C ALA A 673 24.53 -24.12 -18.48
N ARG A 674 25.30 -24.08 -17.37
CA ARG A 674 24.79 -24.44 -16.04
C ARG A 674 23.73 -23.48 -15.52
N PHE A 675 23.84 -22.15 -15.73
CA PHE A 675 22.81 -21.19 -15.38
C PHE A 675 21.53 -21.38 -16.19
N ILE A 676 21.65 -21.59 -17.49
CA ILE A 676 20.50 -21.92 -18.36
C ILE A 676 19.82 -23.21 -17.84
N SER A 677 20.59 -24.26 -17.57
CA SER A 677 20.06 -25.52 -17.01
C SER A 677 19.36 -25.30 -15.66
N MET A 678 19.89 -24.44 -14.80
CA MET A 678 19.25 -24.11 -13.55
C MET A 678 17.92 -23.40 -13.78
N ALA A 679 17.85 -22.40 -14.68
CA ALA A 679 16.62 -21.70 -15.03
C ALA A 679 15.56 -22.66 -15.59
N LEU A 680 15.93 -23.56 -16.52
CA LEU A 680 15.05 -24.56 -17.11
C LEU A 680 14.50 -25.52 -16.04
N ARG A 681 15.35 -26.07 -15.17
CA ARG A 681 14.95 -26.97 -14.08
C ARG A 681 13.98 -26.35 -13.10
N HIS A 682 14.08 -25.03 -12.89
CA HIS A 682 13.20 -24.26 -12.01
C HIS A 682 12.00 -23.64 -12.74
N GLY A 683 11.70 -24.09 -13.96
CA GLY A 683 10.46 -23.77 -14.68
C GLY A 683 10.40 -22.36 -15.26
N THR A 684 11.55 -21.72 -15.50
CA THR A 684 11.58 -20.47 -16.28
C THR A 684 11.08 -20.75 -17.70
N PRO A 685 10.03 -20.06 -18.19
CA PRO A 685 9.55 -20.24 -19.55
C PRO A 685 10.67 -20.06 -20.57
N LEU A 686 10.77 -20.98 -21.52
CA LEU A 686 11.86 -21.02 -22.49
C LEU A 686 11.96 -19.75 -23.34
N GLN A 687 10.82 -19.12 -23.65
CA GLN A 687 10.75 -17.86 -24.38
C GLN A 687 11.53 -16.73 -23.68
N PHE A 688 11.48 -16.62 -22.33
CA PHE A 688 12.24 -15.61 -21.58
C PHE A 688 13.75 -15.87 -21.66
N ILE A 689 14.18 -17.13 -21.59
CA ILE A 689 15.60 -17.50 -21.72
C ILE A 689 16.10 -17.12 -23.11
N VAL A 690 15.34 -17.47 -24.14
CA VAL A 690 15.62 -17.15 -25.55
C VAL A 690 15.67 -15.64 -25.77
N ASP A 691 14.72 -14.88 -25.23
CA ASP A 691 14.69 -13.43 -25.33
C ASP A 691 15.95 -12.79 -24.71
N GLN A 692 16.34 -13.22 -23.50
CA GLN A 692 17.54 -12.68 -22.84
C GLN A 692 18.81 -12.96 -23.63
N LEU A 693 18.99 -14.20 -24.12
CA LEU A 693 20.14 -14.60 -24.94
C LEU A 693 20.15 -13.94 -26.33
N SER A 694 19.00 -13.47 -26.79
CA SER A 694 18.87 -12.79 -28.10
C SER A 694 19.20 -11.30 -28.07
N LYS A 695 19.42 -10.71 -26.88
CA LYS A 695 19.77 -9.27 -26.73
C LYS A 695 21.20 -8.94 -27.16
N ASP A 696 22.09 -9.94 -27.19
CA ASP A 696 23.41 -9.76 -27.72
C ASP A 696 23.39 -9.51 -29.24
N THR A 697 24.17 -8.55 -29.68
CA THR A 697 24.13 -8.03 -31.06
C THR A 697 24.98 -8.82 -32.05
N ASN A 698 26.01 -9.52 -31.56
CA ASN A 698 26.92 -10.26 -32.43
C ASN A 698 26.37 -11.66 -32.73
N PHE A 699 26.16 -11.95 -34.03
CA PHE A 699 25.53 -13.14 -34.50
C PHE A 699 26.33 -14.45 -34.24
N GLN A 700 27.62 -14.35 -33.96
CA GLN A 700 28.54 -15.46 -33.70
C GLN A 700 28.85 -15.68 -32.22
N ASP A 701 28.30 -14.85 -31.31
CA ASP A 701 28.50 -15.03 -29.89
C ASP A 701 27.72 -16.23 -29.34
N PHE A 702 28.23 -16.79 -28.28
CA PHE A 702 27.67 -17.98 -27.65
C PHE A 702 26.19 -17.84 -27.34
N GLU A 703 25.79 -16.74 -26.75
CA GLU A 703 24.41 -16.45 -26.33
C GLU A 703 23.44 -16.52 -27.52
N ARG A 704 23.82 -15.91 -28.64
CA ARG A 704 23.00 -15.88 -29.86
C ARG A 704 22.92 -17.24 -30.55
N VAL A 705 24.01 -18.01 -30.53
CA VAL A 705 24.04 -19.36 -31.07
C VAL A 705 23.20 -20.31 -30.25
N ILE A 706 23.31 -20.25 -28.91
CA ILE A 706 22.49 -21.08 -28.02
C ILE A 706 21.01 -20.70 -28.10
N SER A 707 20.66 -19.42 -28.18
CA SER A 707 19.27 -19.00 -28.35
C SER A 707 18.60 -19.67 -29.55
N ARG A 708 19.32 -19.82 -30.65
CA ARG A 708 18.82 -20.52 -31.86
C ARG A 708 18.60 -22.03 -31.64
N VAL A 709 19.44 -22.67 -30.84
CA VAL A 709 19.22 -24.09 -30.49
C VAL A 709 18.00 -24.20 -29.59
N LEU A 710 17.87 -23.31 -28.57
CA LEU A 710 16.77 -23.34 -27.61
C LEU A 710 15.41 -23.06 -28.26
N LYS A 711 15.36 -22.19 -29.28
CA LYS A 711 14.12 -21.88 -30.02
C LYS A 711 13.45 -23.13 -30.62
N LYS A 712 14.21 -24.15 -30.95
CA LYS A 712 13.68 -25.40 -31.49
C LYS A 712 12.82 -26.20 -30.51
N TYR A 713 12.89 -25.84 -29.21
CA TYR A 713 12.13 -26.48 -28.13
C TYR A 713 10.92 -25.68 -27.67
N ILE A 714 10.65 -24.51 -28.29
CA ILE A 714 9.40 -23.78 -28.08
C ILE A 714 8.31 -24.48 -28.90
N VAL A 715 7.18 -24.76 -28.26
CA VAL A 715 6.08 -25.51 -28.89
C VAL A 715 5.44 -24.67 -29.98
N ASP A 716 5.22 -25.30 -31.17
CA ASP A 716 4.50 -24.64 -32.26
C ASP A 716 3.07 -24.26 -31.85
N GLY A 717 2.67 -23.04 -32.16
CA GLY A 717 1.39 -22.47 -31.74
C GLY A 717 1.42 -21.77 -30.36
N GLU A 718 2.54 -21.83 -29.63
CA GLU A 718 2.69 -21.10 -28.37
C GLU A 718 2.67 -19.59 -28.61
N GLU A 719 1.80 -18.86 -27.88
CA GLU A 719 1.71 -17.40 -27.98
C GLU A 719 3.02 -16.71 -27.56
N VAL A 720 3.37 -15.62 -28.24
CA VAL A 720 4.55 -14.83 -27.90
C VAL A 720 4.27 -14.05 -26.60
N ILE A 721 5.02 -14.38 -25.52
CA ILE A 721 4.89 -13.74 -24.20
C ILE A 721 6.02 -12.74 -23.90
N THR A 722 6.99 -12.59 -24.83
CA THR A 722 8.13 -11.66 -24.70
C THR A 722 8.05 -10.58 -25.77
N GLY A 723 8.23 -9.31 -25.39
CA GLY A 723 8.14 -8.18 -26.32
C GLY A 723 6.71 -7.83 -26.74
N SER A 724 6.50 -7.40 -28.01
CA SER A 724 5.16 -7.19 -28.56
C SER A 724 4.54 -8.53 -28.93
N ASN A 725 3.34 -8.81 -28.39
CA ASN A 725 2.57 -10.00 -28.76
C ASN A 725 1.64 -9.78 -29.97
N LYS A 726 1.77 -8.61 -30.63
CA LYS A 726 0.96 -8.22 -31.80
C LYS A 726 1.84 -7.93 -33.01
N CYS A 727 1.36 -8.35 -34.17
CA CYS A 727 2.01 -8.11 -35.45
C CYS A 727 2.12 -6.59 -35.72
N ASP A 728 3.27 -6.18 -36.21
CA ASP A 728 3.51 -4.76 -36.55
C ASP A 728 2.65 -4.33 -37.75
N ASP A 729 2.37 -5.24 -38.69
CA ASP A 729 1.63 -4.94 -39.91
C ASP A 729 0.12 -4.94 -39.71
N CYS A 730 -0.47 -6.01 -39.14
CA CYS A 730 -1.92 -6.16 -39.04
C CYS A 730 -2.48 -6.13 -37.61
N LYS A 731 -1.62 -6.01 -36.59
CA LYS A 731 -1.97 -6.07 -35.15
C LYS A 731 -2.59 -7.39 -34.68
N GLY A 732 -2.58 -8.43 -35.52
CA GLY A 732 -3.00 -9.80 -35.17
C GLY A 732 -2.07 -10.48 -34.17
N PRO A 733 -2.49 -11.61 -33.56
CA PRO A 733 -1.69 -12.33 -32.57
C PRO A 733 -0.46 -12.98 -33.20
N LEU A 734 0.63 -13.01 -32.43
CA LEU A 734 1.89 -13.64 -32.80
C LEU A 734 2.08 -14.95 -32.05
N VAL A 735 2.47 -15.99 -32.79
CA VAL A 735 2.78 -17.34 -32.26
C VAL A 735 4.14 -17.82 -32.75
N PHE A 736 4.72 -18.80 -32.05
CA PHE A 736 5.89 -19.52 -32.56
C PHE A 736 5.45 -20.60 -33.55
N ARG A 737 6.18 -20.71 -34.67
CA ARG A 737 6.06 -21.77 -35.65
C ARG A 737 7.43 -22.06 -36.24
N ASP A 738 7.89 -23.32 -36.17
CA ASP A 738 9.23 -23.74 -36.62
C ASP A 738 10.36 -22.85 -36.06
N GLY A 739 10.26 -22.43 -34.82
CA GLY A 739 11.23 -21.55 -34.16
C GLY A 739 11.22 -20.08 -34.61
N CYS A 740 10.28 -19.66 -35.45
CA CYS A 740 10.06 -18.30 -35.90
C CYS A 740 8.80 -17.69 -35.29
N ILE A 741 8.78 -16.38 -35.05
CA ILE A 741 7.57 -15.67 -34.64
C ILE A 741 6.73 -15.41 -35.91
N THR A 742 5.48 -15.87 -35.92
CA THR A 742 4.58 -15.82 -37.10
C THR A 742 3.24 -15.20 -36.67
N CYS A 743 2.70 -14.32 -37.49
CA CYS A 743 1.35 -13.78 -37.31
C CYS A 743 0.31 -14.78 -37.84
N THR A 744 -0.70 -15.10 -37.03
CA THR A 744 -1.78 -16.01 -37.41
C THR A 744 -2.71 -15.41 -38.45
N ASP A 745 -2.84 -14.07 -38.53
CA ASP A 745 -3.82 -13.41 -39.38
C ASP A 745 -3.27 -13.04 -40.78
N CYS A 746 -2.05 -12.51 -40.85
CA CYS A 746 -1.48 -12.06 -42.15
C CYS A 746 -0.32 -12.91 -42.65
N GLY A 747 0.13 -13.93 -41.87
CA GLY A 747 1.25 -14.77 -42.25
C GLY A 747 2.64 -14.11 -42.17
N TRP A 748 2.73 -12.87 -41.68
CA TRP A 748 4.01 -12.21 -41.40
C TRP A 748 4.87 -13.08 -40.50
N SER A 749 6.14 -13.22 -40.84
CA SER A 749 7.06 -14.06 -40.06
C SER A 749 8.41 -13.38 -39.85
N LYS A 750 8.94 -13.53 -38.65
CA LYS A 750 10.26 -13.05 -38.26
C LYS A 750 11.06 -14.21 -37.68
N CYS A 751 12.05 -14.67 -38.45
CA CYS A 751 13.10 -15.56 -37.96
C CYS A 751 14.33 -14.73 -37.66
N SER A 752 14.89 -14.82 -36.45
CA SER A 752 16.09 -14.08 -36.05
C SER A 752 17.29 -15.00 -35.92
#